data_2279d3d751bffd4e2c70a4f1294b9485
#
_entry.id   2279d3d751bffd4e2c70a4f1294b9485
#
_cell.length_a   1.000
_cell.length_b   1.000
_cell.length_c   1.000
_cell.angle_alpha   90.00
_cell.angle_beta   90.00
_cell.angle_gamma   90.00
#
_symmetry.space_group_name_H-M   'P 1'
#
loop_
_entity.id
_entity.type
_entity.pdbx_description
1 polymer ?
#
loop_
_entity_poly.entity_id
_entity_poly.type
_entity_poly.pdbx_seq_one_letter_code
_entity_poly.pdbx_strand_id
1 'polypeptide(L)'
;MNDLLSQASTDDYSASSIEVLEGLEPVRKRPGMYIGGTDERALHHMVAEILDNSMDEAVAGHANRIEVELNEDYSLTVRDNGRGIPIDPHPKFPDKSALEVILCTLHAGGKFSGKAYETSGGLHGVGASVVNALSDSMVVQVARNKELFEQRFSRGIPLGPVAKIGAAPNRRGTTVTFHADPEIFGNHRFKPARLFKSIRSKAYLFSGVEIRWKSAINDGETPTEATFHFPGGLSDYLNETLQKASTYADRPFAGTVEFQERFNVAGKVEWAINWTPSLDGFIQSYCNTVPTPEGGTHEAGFWAAVLKGIRAYGERVNNRKAKDITREDLLTGGCALVSCFIREPEFVGQTKDRLATVEASRLVENSVRDHFDNWLASDTKSAGAILDFLVLRAEERMRRRQEKETQRKSATKKLRLPGKLTDCTAKSREGTELFIVEGDSAGGSAKGARNRENQALLPLKGKILNVLGAASNKLGSNTEISDLCEALGVSMGTKFNVDDLRYDKIIIMTDADVDGAHIASLLMTFFFTQMRPLIDQGHLYLACPPLYRLTQGAKRLYVSNDAEKEIYMEKGLGGKGKIDVQRFKGLGEMDAKDLKETTMDPKTRKLIRVTIDEDEPGETSDLVERLMGKKPELRFQYIQENARFVEELDL
;
A
#
# COMPACT_ATOMS: atom_id res chain seq x y z
N MET A 1 35.64 -25.82 18.78
CA MET A 1 34.87 -24.69 18.16
C MET A 1 35.60 -24.10 16.94
N ASN A 2 36.46 -24.85 16.27
CA ASN A 2 37.30 -24.38 15.14
C ASN A 2 37.24 -25.26 13.89
N ASP A 3 36.16 -26.02 13.66
CA ASP A 3 36.13 -26.98 12.55
C ASP A 3 34.83 -26.93 11.72
N LEU A 4 34.04 -25.88 11.86
CA LEU A 4 32.80 -25.67 11.08
C LEU A 4 32.98 -24.80 9.82
N LEU A 5 34.17 -24.26 9.62
CA LEU A 5 34.47 -23.39 8.45
C LEU A 5 35.43 -24.05 7.44
N SER A 6 35.94 -25.26 7.73
CA SER A 6 36.98 -25.89 6.90
C SER A 6 36.52 -26.97 5.95
N GLN A 7 35.20 -27.19 5.77
CA GLN A 7 34.64 -28.16 4.80
C GLN A 7 33.46 -27.67 3.99
N ALA A 8 33.27 -26.36 3.81
CA ALA A 8 32.63 -25.88 2.62
C ALA A 8 33.64 -26.01 1.48
N SER A 9 33.37 -26.85 0.50
CA SER A 9 34.18 -26.94 -0.71
C SER A 9 34.38 -25.53 -1.26
N THR A 10 35.57 -24.98 -1.10
CA THR A 10 35.97 -23.65 -1.59
C THR A 10 36.04 -23.59 -3.12
N ASP A 11 35.78 -24.72 -3.78
CA ASP A 11 35.91 -24.85 -5.23
C ASP A 11 34.69 -24.34 -6.03
N ASP A 12 33.50 -24.14 -5.42
CA ASP A 12 32.30 -23.71 -6.15
C ASP A 12 32.01 -22.21 -6.00
N TYR A 13 32.60 -21.50 -5.05
CA TYR A 13 32.41 -20.06 -4.93
C TYR A 13 33.72 -19.33 -5.21
N SER A 14 33.95 -19.04 -6.47
CA SER A 14 35.11 -18.33 -6.99
C SER A 14 34.70 -16.99 -7.60
N ALA A 15 35.66 -16.18 -8.00
CA ALA A 15 35.39 -14.93 -8.71
C ALA A 15 34.56 -15.13 -9.99
N SER A 16 34.61 -16.33 -10.59
CA SER A 16 33.78 -16.69 -11.74
C SER A 16 32.32 -16.93 -11.40
N SER A 17 31.99 -17.16 -10.13
CA SER A 17 30.60 -17.28 -9.63
C SER A 17 29.95 -15.91 -9.37
N ILE A 18 30.71 -14.81 -9.46
CA ILE A 18 30.21 -13.45 -9.28
C ILE A 18 29.80 -12.93 -10.66
N GLU A 19 28.49 -12.88 -10.89
CA GLU A 19 27.90 -12.30 -12.09
C GLU A 19 27.79 -10.78 -11.94
N VAL A 20 28.33 -10.03 -12.89
CA VAL A 20 28.18 -8.57 -12.97
C VAL A 20 27.17 -8.27 -14.07
N LEU A 21 26.06 -7.67 -13.71
CA LEU A 21 25.03 -7.24 -14.65
C LEU A 21 25.31 -5.81 -15.09
N GLU A 22 25.31 -5.54 -16.40
CA GLU A 22 25.56 -4.22 -16.94
C GLU A 22 24.29 -3.61 -17.58
N GLY A 23 24.30 -2.27 -17.70
CA GLY A 23 23.24 -1.53 -18.37
C GLY A 23 21.86 -1.69 -17.72
N LEU A 24 20.88 -2.18 -18.46
CA LEU A 24 19.50 -2.40 -18.00
C LEU A 24 19.18 -3.87 -17.68
N GLU A 25 20.14 -4.77 -17.78
CA GLU A 25 19.96 -6.18 -17.45
C GLU A 25 19.53 -6.42 -15.98
N PRO A 26 20.08 -5.68 -14.98
CA PRO A 26 19.62 -5.79 -13.59
C PRO A 26 18.12 -5.53 -13.44
N VAL A 27 17.56 -4.61 -14.22
CA VAL A 27 16.14 -4.27 -14.20
C VAL A 27 15.28 -5.44 -14.65
N ARG A 28 15.69 -6.09 -15.74
CA ARG A 28 14.98 -7.26 -16.28
C ARG A 28 15.08 -8.48 -15.37
N LYS A 29 16.25 -8.72 -14.77
CA LYS A 29 16.46 -9.82 -13.81
C LYS A 29 15.75 -9.65 -12.48
N ARG A 30 15.61 -8.39 -12.01
CA ARG A 30 15.04 -8.06 -10.69
C ARG A 30 14.03 -6.91 -10.77
N PRO A 31 12.92 -7.02 -11.53
CA PRO A 31 11.94 -5.95 -11.70
C PRO A 31 11.38 -5.42 -10.38
N GLY A 32 11.20 -6.32 -9.41
CA GLY A 32 10.69 -5.98 -8.08
C GLY A 32 11.48 -4.90 -7.34
N MET A 33 12.78 -4.75 -7.63
CA MET A 33 13.61 -3.69 -7.03
C MET A 33 13.29 -2.29 -7.58
N TYR A 34 12.69 -2.20 -8.77
CA TYR A 34 12.48 -0.94 -9.51
C TYR A 34 11.00 -0.54 -9.60
N ILE A 35 10.09 -1.51 -9.75
CA ILE A 35 8.65 -1.27 -9.91
C ILE A 35 7.78 -2.04 -8.91
N GLY A 36 8.39 -2.69 -7.91
CA GLY A 36 7.69 -3.36 -6.82
C GLY A 36 7.25 -4.81 -7.09
N GLY A 37 7.39 -5.32 -8.32
CA GLY A 37 6.97 -6.68 -8.67
C GLY A 37 6.87 -6.92 -10.17
N THR A 38 6.08 -7.93 -10.56
CA THR A 38 5.74 -8.25 -11.96
C THR A 38 4.24 -8.48 -12.14
N ASP A 39 3.45 -8.18 -11.12
CA ASP A 39 2.01 -8.29 -11.12
C ASP A 39 1.32 -7.11 -11.84
N GLU A 40 0.00 -7.09 -11.80
CA GLU A 40 -0.80 -6.03 -12.40
C GLU A 40 -0.48 -4.65 -11.80
N ARG A 41 -0.20 -4.55 -10.49
CA ARG A 41 0.16 -3.30 -9.84
C ARG A 41 1.48 -2.76 -10.39
N ALA A 42 2.48 -3.61 -10.50
CA ALA A 42 3.77 -3.27 -11.08
C ALA A 42 3.64 -2.84 -12.55
N LEU A 43 2.78 -3.53 -13.34
CA LEU A 43 2.47 -3.13 -14.71
C LEU A 43 1.92 -1.70 -14.78
N HIS A 44 0.95 -1.35 -13.94
CA HIS A 44 0.39 0.01 -13.90
C HIS A 44 1.38 1.05 -13.38
N HIS A 45 2.36 0.65 -12.57
CA HIS A 45 3.43 1.54 -12.12
C HIS A 45 4.30 2.04 -13.28
N MET A 46 4.49 1.24 -14.35
CA MET A 46 5.19 1.71 -15.56
C MET A 46 4.51 2.93 -16.19
N VAL A 47 3.18 2.97 -16.17
CA VAL A 47 2.42 4.12 -16.68
C VAL A 47 2.66 5.35 -15.81
N ALA A 48 2.67 5.16 -14.48
CA ALA A 48 2.92 6.25 -13.54
C ALA A 48 4.29 6.89 -13.81
N GLU A 49 5.35 6.12 -14.06
CA GLU A 49 6.69 6.65 -14.35
C GLU A 49 6.74 7.50 -15.63
N ILE A 50 6.03 7.13 -16.69
CA ILE A 50 5.98 7.93 -17.93
C ILE A 50 5.07 9.15 -17.77
N LEU A 51 3.92 8.97 -17.11
CA LEU A 51 2.98 10.06 -16.84
C LEU A 51 3.59 11.12 -15.92
N ASP A 52 4.34 10.70 -14.89
CA ASP A 52 5.03 11.60 -13.97
C ASP A 52 6.10 12.45 -14.67
N ASN A 53 6.77 11.90 -15.70
CA ASN A 53 7.68 12.71 -16.51
C ASN A 53 6.95 13.81 -17.29
N SER A 54 5.76 13.54 -17.81
CA SER A 54 4.92 14.55 -18.47
C SER A 54 4.33 15.55 -17.46
N MET A 55 3.98 15.10 -16.25
CA MET A 55 3.55 15.98 -15.16
C MET A 55 4.68 16.91 -14.68
N ASP A 56 5.92 16.42 -14.63
CA ASP A 56 7.07 17.25 -14.27
C ASP A 56 7.28 18.39 -15.28
N GLU A 57 7.04 18.17 -16.59
CA GLU A 57 7.02 19.24 -17.59
C GLU A 57 5.87 20.24 -17.34
N ALA A 58 4.72 19.77 -16.87
CA ALA A 58 3.59 20.63 -16.54
C ALA A 58 3.87 21.45 -15.27
N VAL A 59 4.37 20.83 -14.21
CA VAL A 59 4.75 21.51 -12.96
C VAL A 59 5.85 22.55 -13.19
N ALA A 60 6.79 22.26 -14.08
CA ALA A 60 7.82 23.21 -14.50
C ALA A 60 7.29 24.35 -15.42
N GLY A 61 5.99 24.36 -15.73
CA GLY A 61 5.36 25.39 -16.55
C GLY A 61 5.61 25.27 -18.06
N HIS A 62 6.16 24.14 -18.51
CA HIS A 62 6.50 23.93 -19.92
C HIS A 62 5.41 23.17 -20.70
N ALA A 63 4.58 22.39 -20.03
CA ALA A 63 3.43 21.70 -20.59
C ALA A 63 2.13 22.17 -19.92
N ASN A 64 1.04 22.14 -20.66
CA ASN A 64 -0.30 22.37 -20.14
C ASN A 64 -1.33 21.35 -20.65
N ARG A 65 -0.87 20.38 -21.45
CA ARG A 65 -1.70 19.31 -21.98
C ARG A 65 -0.93 18.00 -22.02
N ILE A 66 -1.57 16.95 -21.53
CA ILE A 66 -1.09 15.57 -21.57
C ILE A 66 -2.20 14.72 -22.20
N GLU A 67 -1.85 13.82 -23.10
CA GLU A 67 -2.75 12.88 -23.74
C GLU A 67 -2.31 11.46 -23.37
N VAL A 68 -3.24 10.62 -22.92
CA VAL A 68 -2.97 9.21 -22.57
C VAL A 68 -3.92 8.34 -23.36
N GLU A 69 -3.39 7.43 -24.14
CA GLU A 69 -4.15 6.54 -25.02
C GLU A 69 -3.77 5.08 -24.78
N LEU A 70 -4.78 4.26 -24.44
CA LEU A 70 -4.65 2.81 -24.37
C LEU A 70 -5.08 2.23 -25.73
N ASN A 71 -4.13 1.61 -26.43
CA ASN A 71 -4.33 1.09 -27.78
C ASN A 71 -4.95 -0.32 -27.77
N GLU A 72 -5.43 -0.79 -28.94
CA GLU A 72 -6.06 -2.11 -29.11
C GLU A 72 -5.14 -3.29 -28.76
N ASP A 73 -3.84 -3.13 -28.97
CA ASP A 73 -2.81 -4.11 -28.65
C ASP A 73 -2.33 -4.06 -27.19
N TYR A 74 -3.02 -3.29 -26.35
CA TYR A 74 -2.63 -2.98 -24.98
C TYR A 74 -1.30 -2.23 -24.84
N SER A 75 -0.75 -1.67 -25.92
CA SER A 75 0.30 -0.65 -25.76
C SER A 75 -0.30 0.63 -25.22
N LEU A 76 0.50 1.41 -24.49
CA LEU A 76 0.08 2.69 -23.94
C LEU A 76 0.89 3.82 -24.56
N THR A 77 0.19 4.89 -24.94
CA THR A 77 0.78 6.12 -25.46
C THR A 77 0.56 7.25 -24.46
N VAL A 78 1.63 7.90 -24.02
CA VAL A 78 1.59 9.15 -23.24
C VAL A 78 2.26 10.24 -24.07
N ARG A 79 1.58 11.37 -24.23
CA ARG A 79 2.05 12.52 -24.99
C ARG A 79 1.88 13.80 -24.20
N ASP A 80 2.92 14.60 -24.11
CA ASP A 80 2.89 15.96 -23.58
C ASP A 80 3.14 17.02 -24.69
N ASN A 81 2.83 18.26 -24.37
CA ASN A 81 3.19 19.42 -25.19
C ASN A 81 4.30 20.25 -24.55
N GLY A 82 5.19 19.62 -23.80
CA GLY A 82 6.34 20.23 -23.13
C GLY A 82 7.50 20.63 -24.07
N ARG A 83 8.70 20.74 -23.53
CA ARG A 83 9.91 21.11 -24.29
C ARG A 83 10.39 20.03 -25.27
N GLY A 84 10.02 18.78 -25.01
CA GLY A 84 10.58 17.60 -25.66
C GLY A 84 11.96 17.22 -25.10
N ILE A 85 12.22 15.92 -24.96
CA ILE A 85 13.51 15.40 -24.51
C ILE A 85 14.63 15.89 -25.45
N PRO A 86 15.81 16.32 -24.93
CA PRO A 86 16.93 16.69 -25.80
C PRO A 86 17.37 15.52 -26.70
N ILE A 87 17.65 15.83 -27.95
CA ILE A 87 18.09 14.87 -28.99
C ILE A 87 19.55 15.07 -29.38
N ASP A 88 20.16 16.13 -28.88
CA ASP A 88 21.55 16.46 -29.15
C ASP A 88 22.49 15.38 -28.58
N PRO A 89 23.69 15.20 -29.11
CA PRO A 89 24.70 14.31 -28.55
C PRO A 89 24.98 14.62 -27.09
N HIS A 90 25.05 13.58 -26.25
CA HIS A 90 25.28 13.77 -24.83
C HIS A 90 26.74 14.08 -24.54
N PRO A 91 27.12 15.11 -23.73
CA PRO A 91 28.49 15.51 -23.52
C PRO A 91 29.45 14.41 -23.04
N LYS A 92 28.97 13.46 -22.23
CA LYS A 92 29.76 12.31 -21.75
C LYS A 92 29.73 11.12 -22.71
N PHE A 93 28.79 11.07 -23.67
CA PHE A 93 28.59 9.99 -24.62
C PHE A 93 28.36 10.61 -26.00
N PRO A 94 29.41 11.12 -26.67
CA PRO A 94 29.24 11.85 -27.93
C PRO A 94 28.59 11.06 -29.08
N ASP A 95 28.69 9.74 -29.03
CA ASP A 95 28.11 8.81 -30.01
C ASP A 95 26.62 8.52 -29.76
N LYS A 96 26.05 9.01 -28.64
CA LYS A 96 24.66 8.78 -28.23
C LYS A 96 23.91 10.08 -28.06
N SER A 97 22.68 10.11 -28.49
CA SER A 97 21.78 11.23 -28.17
C SER A 97 21.43 11.27 -26.68
N ALA A 98 21.11 12.45 -26.16
CA ALA A 98 20.62 12.57 -24.78
C ALA A 98 19.34 11.70 -24.55
N LEU A 99 18.47 11.57 -25.57
CA LEU A 99 17.32 10.69 -25.55
C LEU A 99 17.74 9.24 -25.29
N GLU A 100 18.72 8.72 -26.05
CA GLU A 100 19.20 7.35 -25.88
C GLU A 100 19.84 7.14 -24.50
N VAL A 101 20.63 8.11 -24.03
CA VAL A 101 21.26 8.04 -22.70
C VAL A 101 20.21 7.96 -21.60
N ILE A 102 19.14 8.78 -21.65
CA ILE A 102 18.05 8.77 -20.66
C ILE A 102 17.30 7.44 -20.65
N LEU A 103 17.10 6.83 -21.82
CA LEU A 103 16.31 5.61 -21.94
C LEU A 103 17.11 4.32 -21.73
N CYS A 104 18.44 4.36 -21.93
CA CYS A 104 19.29 3.17 -21.88
C CYS A 104 20.29 3.16 -20.72
N THR A 105 20.30 4.19 -19.87
CA THR A 105 21.24 4.28 -18.76
C THR A 105 20.49 4.60 -17.46
N LEU A 106 20.73 3.80 -16.43
CA LEU A 106 20.21 4.10 -15.09
C LEU A 106 20.88 5.36 -14.54
N HIS A 107 20.14 6.09 -13.71
CA HIS A 107 20.62 7.33 -13.09
C HIS A 107 21.05 8.40 -14.11
N ALA A 108 20.37 8.44 -15.24
CA ALA A 108 20.54 9.47 -16.26
C ALA A 108 19.29 10.36 -16.36
N GLY A 109 19.45 11.68 -16.27
CA GLY A 109 18.31 12.59 -16.38
C GLY A 109 18.68 14.04 -16.02
N GLY A 110 17.84 14.99 -16.46
CA GLY A 110 18.00 16.42 -16.22
C GLY A 110 17.53 16.91 -14.84
N LYS A 111 17.09 16.00 -13.95
CA LYS A 111 16.47 16.34 -12.67
C LYS A 111 17.46 16.39 -11.49
N PHE A 112 18.69 15.89 -11.67
CA PHE A 112 19.71 15.83 -10.60
C PHE A 112 20.33 17.17 -10.22
N SER A 113 20.33 18.16 -11.11
CA SER A 113 21.03 19.43 -10.86
C SER A 113 20.14 20.57 -10.38
N GLY A 114 18.83 20.35 -10.24
CA GLY A 114 17.86 21.39 -9.91
C GLY A 114 17.74 22.54 -10.92
N LYS A 115 18.55 22.54 -11.99
CA LYS A 115 18.60 23.63 -12.98
C LYS A 115 17.44 23.61 -13.98
N ALA A 116 16.92 22.41 -14.29
CA ALA A 116 15.88 22.24 -15.29
C ALA A 116 14.49 22.05 -14.66
N TYR A 117 14.44 21.59 -13.41
CA TYR A 117 13.22 21.37 -12.65
C TYR A 117 13.47 21.75 -11.19
N GLU A 118 12.68 22.65 -10.65
CA GLU A 118 12.77 23.06 -9.23
C GLU A 118 12.11 22.04 -8.31
N THR A 119 10.98 21.48 -8.74
CA THR A 119 10.25 20.40 -8.06
C THR A 119 9.91 19.32 -9.08
N SER A 120 10.17 18.06 -8.77
CA SER A 120 9.82 16.94 -9.65
C SER A 120 9.43 15.71 -8.84
N GLY A 121 8.54 14.86 -9.40
CA GLY A 121 8.19 13.56 -8.85
C GLY A 121 9.27 12.49 -9.13
N GLY A 122 9.94 12.61 -10.27
CA GLY A 122 10.98 11.68 -10.72
C GLY A 122 12.38 12.07 -10.24
N LEU A 123 12.81 11.58 -9.07
CA LEU A 123 14.08 11.97 -8.44
C LEU A 123 15.26 11.09 -8.80
N HIS A 124 15.02 9.83 -9.15
CA HIS A 124 16.09 8.82 -9.26
C HIS A 124 16.69 8.70 -10.65
N GLY A 125 16.07 9.32 -11.67
CA GLY A 125 16.54 9.25 -13.07
C GLY A 125 16.54 7.82 -13.65
N VAL A 126 15.62 6.98 -13.19
CA VAL A 126 15.52 5.57 -13.61
C VAL A 126 14.18 5.22 -14.26
N GLY A 127 13.10 5.95 -14.00
CA GLY A 127 11.74 5.56 -14.41
C GLY A 127 11.62 5.25 -15.90
N ALA A 128 12.04 6.17 -16.77
CA ALA A 128 11.94 5.96 -18.22
C ALA A 128 12.81 4.80 -18.73
N SER A 129 14.01 4.63 -18.19
CA SER A 129 14.90 3.51 -18.56
C SER A 129 14.39 2.17 -18.02
N VAL A 130 13.75 2.16 -16.86
CA VAL A 130 13.09 0.97 -16.31
C VAL A 130 11.91 0.55 -17.19
N VAL A 131 11.04 1.50 -17.59
CA VAL A 131 9.93 1.19 -18.52
C VAL A 131 10.46 0.67 -19.85
N ASN A 132 11.52 1.26 -20.38
CA ASN A 132 12.17 0.76 -21.59
C ASN A 132 12.69 -0.68 -21.43
N ALA A 133 13.39 -0.98 -20.34
CA ALA A 133 13.92 -2.31 -20.05
C ALA A 133 12.82 -3.39 -19.94
N LEU A 134 11.66 -3.02 -19.43
CA LEU A 134 10.52 -3.91 -19.19
C LEU A 134 9.47 -3.91 -20.31
N SER A 135 9.78 -3.27 -21.45
CA SER A 135 8.94 -3.23 -22.64
C SER A 135 9.58 -4.04 -23.78
N ASP A 136 8.80 -4.89 -24.43
CA ASP A 136 9.24 -5.58 -25.65
C ASP A 136 9.28 -4.63 -26.86
N SER A 137 8.48 -3.56 -26.81
CA SER A 137 8.46 -2.49 -27.81
C SER A 137 8.28 -1.13 -27.12
N MET A 138 9.16 -0.19 -27.46
CA MET A 138 9.01 1.22 -27.08
C MET A 138 9.36 2.12 -28.27
N VAL A 139 8.49 3.09 -28.53
CA VAL A 139 8.68 4.12 -29.55
C VAL A 139 8.63 5.49 -28.88
N VAL A 140 9.67 6.26 -29.04
CA VAL A 140 9.72 7.64 -28.51
C VAL A 140 9.83 8.62 -29.66
N GLN A 141 8.85 9.53 -29.73
CA GLN A 141 8.86 10.64 -30.67
C GLN A 141 9.06 11.95 -29.92
N VAL A 142 9.92 12.78 -30.44
CA VAL A 142 10.23 14.10 -29.90
C VAL A 142 9.98 15.17 -30.96
N ALA A 143 9.03 16.06 -30.68
CA ALA A 143 8.78 17.25 -31.50
C ALA A 143 9.52 18.44 -30.89
N ARG A 144 10.60 18.87 -31.54
CA ARG A 144 11.48 19.94 -31.07
C ARG A 144 11.99 20.75 -32.26
N ASN A 145 12.12 22.06 -32.11
CA ASN A 145 12.60 22.96 -33.16
C ASN A 145 11.82 22.87 -34.50
N LYS A 146 10.49 22.60 -34.43
CA LYS A 146 9.59 22.38 -35.57
C LYS A 146 9.88 21.13 -36.38
N GLU A 147 10.67 20.20 -35.85
CA GLU A 147 11.04 18.93 -36.43
C GLU A 147 10.54 17.78 -35.55
N LEU A 148 10.27 16.64 -36.17
CA LEU A 148 9.85 15.41 -35.49
C LEU A 148 10.95 14.38 -35.61
N PHE A 149 11.37 13.86 -34.46
CA PHE A 149 12.37 12.82 -34.35
C PHE A 149 11.74 11.58 -33.74
N GLU A 150 12.25 10.40 -34.07
CA GLU A 150 11.81 9.12 -33.53
C GLU A 150 13.02 8.23 -33.23
N GLN A 151 12.91 7.50 -32.13
CA GLN A 151 13.82 6.39 -31.81
C GLN A 151 13.01 5.23 -31.26
N ARG A 152 13.40 4.02 -31.64
CA ARG A 152 12.73 2.77 -31.26
C ARG A 152 13.63 1.92 -30.40
N PHE A 153 13.02 1.22 -29.45
CA PHE A 153 13.71 0.38 -28.50
C PHE A 153 12.96 -0.94 -28.32
N SER A 154 13.69 -1.96 -27.92
CA SER A 154 13.12 -3.23 -27.46
C SER A 154 13.95 -3.72 -26.28
N ARG A 155 13.28 -4.01 -25.16
CA ARG A 155 13.90 -4.57 -23.95
C ARG A 155 15.11 -3.78 -23.46
N GLY A 156 15.02 -2.45 -23.54
CA GLY A 156 16.10 -1.54 -23.13
C GLY A 156 17.17 -1.28 -24.19
N ILE A 157 17.10 -1.95 -25.35
CA ILE A 157 18.10 -1.86 -26.41
C ILE A 157 17.59 -0.95 -27.53
N PRO A 158 18.35 0.06 -27.99
CA PRO A 158 17.96 0.87 -29.13
C PRO A 158 18.03 0.04 -30.42
N LEU A 159 16.97 0.13 -31.24
CA LEU A 159 16.91 -0.56 -32.55
C LEU A 159 17.56 0.26 -33.69
N GLY A 160 18.08 1.41 -33.38
CA GLY A 160 18.76 2.32 -34.28
C GLY A 160 18.97 3.68 -33.65
N PRO A 161 19.72 4.57 -34.29
CA PRO A 161 19.90 5.94 -33.80
C PRO A 161 18.61 6.75 -33.89
N VAL A 162 18.56 7.88 -33.16
CA VAL A 162 17.46 8.85 -33.30
C VAL A 162 17.41 9.35 -34.75
N ALA A 163 16.24 9.25 -35.38
CA ALA A 163 16.04 9.63 -36.78
C ALA A 163 15.03 10.79 -36.89
N LYS A 164 15.32 11.75 -37.75
CA LYS A 164 14.34 12.76 -38.15
C LYS A 164 13.34 12.14 -39.10
N ILE A 165 12.06 12.14 -38.71
CA ILE A 165 10.98 11.53 -39.49
C ILE A 165 10.08 12.55 -40.22
N GLY A 166 10.19 13.84 -39.88
CA GLY A 166 9.39 14.85 -40.56
C GLY A 166 9.50 16.25 -39.98
N ALA A 167 8.68 17.15 -40.54
CA ALA A 167 8.46 18.48 -40.00
C ALA A 167 7.28 18.47 -39.00
N ALA A 168 7.37 19.23 -37.93
CA ALA A 168 6.33 19.36 -36.91
C ALA A 168 6.14 20.84 -36.49
N PRO A 169 5.71 21.74 -37.41
CA PRO A 169 5.70 23.17 -37.16
C PRO A 169 4.75 23.59 -36.03
N ASN A 170 3.69 22.82 -35.80
CA ASN A 170 2.66 23.10 -34.78
C ASN A 170 2.68 22.10 -33.61
N ARG A 171 3.73 21.30 -33.49
CA ARG A 171 3.85 20.29 -32.44
C ARG A 171 5.14 20.51 -31.67
N ARG A 172 5.06 20.33 -30.35
CA ARG A 172 6.21 20.24 -29.44
C ARG A 172 5.93 19.21 -28.38
N GLY A 173 6.96 18.74 -27.68
CA GLY A 173 6.83 17.80 -26.57
C GLY A 173 7.32 16.40 -26.91
N THR A 174 7.08 15.49 -26.00
CA THR A 174 7.46 14.08 -26.12
C THR A 174 6.22 13.20 -26.25
N THR A 175 6.34 12.14 -27.03
CA THR A 175 5.36 11.04 -27.08
C THR A 175 6.10 9.75 -26.81
N VAL A 176 5.66 8.99 -25.83
CA VAL A 176 6.17 7.66 -25.51
C VAL A 176 5.05 6.67 -25.71
N THR A 177 5.26 5.70 -26.61
CA THR A 177 4.39 4.55 -26.79
C THR A 177 5.17 3.31 -26.38
N PHE A 178 4.62 2.52 -25.46
CA PHE A 178 5.28 1.30 -25.01
C PHE A 178 4.30 0.14 -24.86
N HIS A 179 4.79 -1.07 -25.11
CA HIS A 179 4.09 -2.32 -24.84
C HIS A 179 4.90 -3.10 -23.80
N ALA A 180 4.23 -3.52 -22.73
CA ALA A 180 4.88 -4.25 -21.64
C ALA A 180 5.30 -5.65 -22.11
N ASP A 181 6.53 -6.07 -21.74
CA ASP A 181 7.08 -7.35 -22.16
C ASP A 181 6.32 -8.53 -21.55
N PRO A 182 5.67 -9.39 -22.36
CA PRO A 182 4.97 -10.57 -21.85
C PRO A 182 5.87 -11.59 -21.14
N GLU A 183 7.18 -11.58 -21.42
CA GLU A 183 8.14 -12.43 -20.70
C GLU A 183 8.29 -12.02 -19.23
N ILE A 184 8.00 -10.77 -18.89
CA ILE A 184 8.08 -10.23 -17.54
C ILE A 184 6.71 -10.24 -16.84
N PHE A 185 5.67 -9.78 -17.55
CA PHE A 185 4.35 -9.55 -16.98
C PHE A 185 3.35 -10.67 -17.31
N GLY A 186 3.75 -11.69 -18.07
CA GLY A 186 2.87 -12.79 -18.46
C GLY A 186 1.61 -12.31 -19.16
N ASN A 187 0.46 -12.70 -18.64
CA ASN A 187 -0.84 -12.36 -19.20
C ASN A 187 -1.48 -11.08 -18.62
N HIS A 188 -0.78 -10.38 -17.73
CA HIS A 188 -1.30 -9.14 -17.18
C HIS A 188 -1.51 -8.09 -18.27
N ARG A 189 -2.59 -7.34 -18.17
CA ARG A 189 -2.98 -6.29 -19.11
C ARG A 189 -3.36 -5.02 -18.35
N PHE A 190 -3.21 -3.88 -19.00
CA PHE A 190 -3.71 -2.63 -18.46
C PHE A 190 -5.23 -2.68 -18.31
N LYS A 191 -5.72 -2.25 -17.14
CA LYS A 191 -7.15 -2.08 -16.87
C LYS A 191 -7.57 -0.63 -17.15
N PRO A 192 -8.54 -0.37 -18.06
CA PRO A 192 -9.01 0.98 -18.37
C PRO A 192 -9.44 1.75 -17.12
N ALA A 193 -10.23 1.13 -16.23
CA ALA A 193 -10.73 1.77 -15.00
C ALA A 193 -9.61 2.27 -14.10
N ARG A 194 -8.55 1.46 -13.92
CA ARG A 194 -7.41 1.82 -13.08
C ARG A 194 -6.59 2.96 -13.67
N LEU A 195 -6.35 2.92 -14.99
CA LEU A 195 -5.68 4.00 -15.71
C LEU A 195 -6.48 5.29 -15.64
N PHE A 196 -7.78 5.22 -15.91
CA PHE A 196 -8.71 6.35 -15.88
C PHE A 196 -8.68 7.06 -14.53
N LYS A 197 -8.77 6.31 -13.42
CA LYS A 197 -8.71 6.84 -12.07
C LYS A 197 -7.36 7.52 -11.78
N SER A 198 -6.25 6.84 -12.13
CA SER A 198 -4.90 7.37 -11.93
C SER A 198 -4.67 8.67 -12.71
N ILE A 199 -5.07 8.70 -13.99
CA ILE A 199 -4.94 9.87 -14.87
C ILE A 199 -5.77 11.05 -14.35
N ARG A 200 -7.02 10.78 -13.94
CA ARG A 200 -7.91 11.78 -13.36
C ARG A 200 -7.33 12.40 -12.09
N SER A 201 -6.72 11.57 -11.22
CA SER A 201 -6.11 12.08 -9.99
C SER A 201 -4.95 13.04 -10.26
N LYS A 202 -4.15 12.83 -11.29
CA LYS A 202 -3.06 13.73 -11.69
C LYS A 202 -3.55 15.11 -12.11
N ALA A 203 -4.72 15.19 -12.78
CA ALA A 203 -5.31 16.48 -13.19
C ALA A 203 -5.79 17.33 -12.00
N TYR A 204 -6.25 16.70 -10.91
CA TYR A 204 -6.59 17.42 -9.67
C TYR A 204 -5.35 17.93 -8.93
N LEU A 205 -4.24 17.18 -9.00
CA LEU A 205 -3.02 17.51 -8.28
C LEU A 205 -2.26 18.71 -8.86
N PHE A 206 -2.57 19.06 -10.10
CA PHE A 206 -1.98 20.22 -10.74
C PHE A 206 -3.00 20.93 -11.65
N SER A 207 -3.64 21.98 -11.13
CA SER A 207 -4.73 22.70 -11.76
C SER A 207 -4.39 23.36 -13.12
N GLY A 208 -3.09 23.50 -13.42
CA GLY A 208 -2.59 24.08 -14.67
C GLY A 208 -2.53 23.13 -15.87
N VAL A 209 -2.92 21.85 -15.71
CA VAL A 209 -2.83 20.84 -16.77
C VAL A 209 -4.19 20.33 -17.20
N GLU A 210 -4.37 20.16 -18.52
CA GLU A 210 -5.46 19.42 -19.13
C GLU A 210 -4.96 18.01 -19.48
N ILE A 211 -5.61 16.96 -18.97
CA ILE A 211 -5.27 15.58 -19.31
C ILE A 211 -6.41 14.97 -20.12
N ARG A 212 -6.09 14.42 -21.28
CA ARG A 212 -7.03 13.74 -22.17
C ARG A 212 -6.80 12.25 -22.10
N TRP A 213 -7.86 11.53 -21.85
CA TRP A 213 -7.92 10.09 -21.86
C TRP A 213 -8.57 9.56 -23.10
N LYS A 214 -8.01 8.52 -23.71
CA LYS A 214 -8.61 7.74 -24.77
C LYS A 214 -8.28 6.27 -24.60
N SER A 215 -9.25 5.39 -24.84
CA SER A 215 -9.08 3.95 -24.79
C SER A 215 -9.73 3.29 -25.99
N ALA A 216 -8.96 2.48 -26.72
CA ALA A 216 -9.48 1.59 -27.72
C ALA A 216 -10.11 0.32 -27.09
N ILE A 217 -9.77 0.04 -25.83
CA ILE A 217 -10.34 -1.07 -25.05
C ILE A 217 -11.59 -0.57 -24.34
N ASN A 218 -12.72 -1.21 -24.61
CA ASN A 218 -13.99 -0.92 -23.96
C ASN A 218 -14.31 -2.03 -22.96
N ASP A 219 -14.30 -1.72 -21.66
CA ASP A 219 -14.66 -2.63 -20.57
C ASP A 219 -16.15 -2.52 -20.16
N GLY A 220 -16.93 -1.65 -20.80
CA GLY A 220 -18.35 -1.42 -20.52
C GLY A 220 -18.63 -0.50 -19.33
N GLU A 221 -17.64 -0.17 -18.52
CA GLU A 221 -17.79 0.63 -17.29
C GLU A 221 -17.03 1.96 -17.38
N THR A 222 -15.85 1.95 -18.01
CA THR A 222 -14.97 3.12 -18.11
C THR A 222 -15.25 3.91 -19.38
N PRO A 223 -15.40 5.26 -19.34
CA PRO A 223 -15.50 6.06 -20.54
C PRO A 223 -14.30 5.85 -21.47
N THR A 224 -14.56 5.63 -22.76
CA THR A 224 -13.50 5.45 -23.78
C THR A 224 -12.79 6.75 -24.11
N GLU A 225 -13.42 7.91 -23.86
CA GLU A 225 -12.83 9.23 -24.02
C GLU A 225 -13.24 10.14 -22.86
N ALA A 226 -12.30 10.92 -22.33
CA ALA A 226 -12.57 11.93 -21.32
C ALA A 226 -11.52 13.05 -21.35
N THR A 227 -11.91 14.23 -20.90
CA THR A 227 -10.98 15.35 -20.69
C THR A 227 -11.09 15.81 -19.25
N PHE A 228 -9.94 15.82 -18.56
CA PHE A 228 -9.81 16.26 -17.18
C PHE A 228 -9.11 17.60 -17.12
N HIS A 229 -9.80 18.60 -16.60
CA HIS A 229 -9.24 19.90 -16.32
C HIS A 229 -9.96 20.50 -15.11
N PHE A 230 -9.21 20.67 -14.01
CA PHE A 230 -9.76 21.08 -12.72
C PHE A 230 -9.07 22.35 -12.23
N PRO A 231 -9.56 23.53 -12.64
CA PRO A 231 -8.96 24.82 -12.23
C PRO A 231 -8.96 25.05 -10.72
N GLY A 232 -9.95 24.51 -10.00
CA GLY A 232 -10.01 24.55 -8.53
C GLY A 232 -9.17 23.48 -7.83
N GLY A 233 -8.46 22.62 -8.58
CA GLY A 233 -7.52 21.64 -8.05
C GLY A 233 -8.09 20.72 -6.97
N LEU A 234 -7.44 20.65 -5.81
CA LEU A 234 -7.84 19.80 -4.69
C LEU A 234 -9.23 20.13 -4.15
N SER A 235 -9.67 21.40 -4.24
CA SER A 235 -11.01 21.81 -3.83
C SER A 235 -12.08 21.17 -4.72
N ASP A 236 -11.87 21.14 -6.04
CA ASP A 236 -12.79 20.50 -6.97
C ASP A 236 -12.88 19.00 -6.71
N TYR A 237 -11.73 18.36 -6.48
CA TYR A 237 -11.68 16.93 -6.14
C TYR A 237 -12.41 16.61 -4.84
N LEU A 238 -12.17 17.40 -3.79
CA LEU A 238 -12.83 17.19 -2.51
C LEU A 238 -14.36 17.38 -2.64
N ASN A 239 -14.80 18.44 -3.32
CA ASN A 239 -16.21 18.69 -3.55
C ASN A 239 -16.88 17.57 -4.32
N GLU A 240 -16.22 17.05 -5.36
CA GLU A 240 -16.75 15.92 -6.13
C GLU A 240 -16.82 14.64 -5.29
N THR A 241 -15.80 14.39 -4.48
CA THR A 241 -15.78 13.23 -3.58
C THR A 241 -16.89 13.30 -2.52
N LEU A 242 -17.23 14.52 -2.07
CA LEU A 242 -18.24 14.76 -1.03
C LEU A 242 -19.64 15.09 -1.57
N GLN A 243 -19.87 15.06 -2.89
CA GLN A 243 -21.15 15.48 -3.53
C GLN A 243 -22.42 14.91 -2.90
N LYS A 244 -22.33 13.68 -2.35
CA LYS A 244 -23.48 12.98 -1.74
C LYS A 244 -23.49 13.06 -0.21
N ALA A 245 -22.49 13.68 0.39
CA ALA A 245 -22.35 13.78 1.84
C ALA A 245 -22.78 15.14 2.36
N SER A 246 -23.47 15.16 3.49
CA SER A 246 -23.70 16.39 4.25
C SER A 246 -22.38 16.88 4.86
N THR A 247 -22.05 18.14 4.71
CA THR A 247 -20.81 18.74 5.22
C THR A 247 -21.09 19.86 6.23
N TYR A 248 -20.15 20.08 7.17
CA TYR A 248 -20.28 21.15 8.17
C TYR A 248 -19.97 22.54 7.63
N ALA A 249 -19.18 22.63 6.56
CA ALA A 249 -18.95 23.87 5.85
C ALA A 249 -19.48 23.77 4.40
N ASP A 250 -20.14 24.84 3.91
CA ASP A 250 -20.62 24.92 2.53
C ASP A 250 -19.47 24.92 1.52
N ARG A 251 -18.31 25.45 1.92
CA ARG A 251 -17.08 25.44 1.13
C ARG A 251 -15.96 24.85 1.97
N PRO A 252 -15.14 23.94 1.40
CA PRO A 252 -14.01 23.40 2.11
C PRO A 252 -13.02 24.50 2.51
N PHE A 253 -12.30 24.31 3.61
CA PHE A 253 -11.09 25.06 3.87
C PHE A 253 -10.04 24.62 2.85
N ALA A 254 -9.80 25.43 1.85
CA ALA A 254 -8.84 25.14 0.79
C ALA A 254 -7.93 26.35 0.55
N GLY A 255 -6.72 26.08 0.11
CA GLY A 255 -5.76 27.13 -0.19
C GLY A 255 -4.48 26.61 -0.80
N THR A 256 -3.68 27.56 -1.26
CA THR A 256 -2.36 27.35 -1.83
C THR A 256 -1.42 28.41 -1.26
N VAL A 257 -0.24 27.99 -0.83
CA VAL A 257 0.83 28.88 -0.35
C VAL A 257 2.16 28.47 -0.98
N GLU A 258 2.81 29.43 -1.60
CA GLU A 258 4.21 29.31 -2.01
C GLU A 258 5.09 29.79 -0.87
N PHE A 259 6.13 29.02 -0.53
CA PHE A 259 7.13 29.40 0.45
C PHE A 259 8.49 29.59 -0.25
N GLN A 260 9.03 30.79 -0.08
CA GLN A 260 10.39 31.11 -0.51
C GLN A 260 11.38 30.46 0.46
N GLU A 261 12.61 30.21 -0.03
CA GLU A 261 13.70 29.55 0.71
C GLU A 261 13.73 29.87 2.22
N ARG A 262 12.94 29.14 3.00
CA ARG A 262 13.11 29.05 4.45
C ARG A 262 13.67 27.66 4.75
N PHE A 263 14.74 27.60 5.49
CA PHE A 263 15.43 26.34 5.84
C PHE A 263 15.97 25.55 4.64
N ASN A 264 16.44 26.23 3.59
CA ASN A 264 16.93 25.65 2.32
C ASN A 264 15.87 24.85 1.52
N VAL A 265 14.58 25.03 1.82
CA VAL A 265 13.49 24.40 1.07
C VAL A 265 12.59 25.49 0.50
N ALA A 266 12.55 25.59 -0.82
CA ALA A 266 11.54 26.35 -1.54
C ALA A 266 10.46 25.40 -2.04
N GLY A 267 9.21 25.88 -2.16
CA GLY A 267 8.14 25.05 -2.66
C GLY A 267 6.74 25.63 -2.48
N LYS A 268 5.76 24.76 -2.57
CA LYS A 268 4.34 25.09 -2.50
C LYS A 268 3.58 24.02 -1.70
N VAL A 269 2.59 24.42 -0.95
CA VAL A 269 1.61 23.51 -0.36
C VAL A 269 0.21 23.89 -0.81
N GLU A 270 -0.57 22.89 -1.18
CA GLU A 270 -2.00 22.99 -1.50
C GLU A 270 -2.76 22.06 -0.58
N TRP A 271 -3.95 22.49 -0.16
CA TRP A 271 -4.81 21.67 0.69
C TRP A 271 -6.28 21.95 0.42
N ALA A 272 -7.11 20.96 0.75
CA ALA A 272 -8.55 21.10 0.90
C ALA A 272 -9.04 20.17 1.99
N ILE A 273 -9.88 20.67 2.91
CA ILE A 273 -10.48 19.86 3.98
C ILE A 273 -11.91 20.32 4.25
N ASN A 274 -12.78 19.36 4.51
CA ASN A 274 -14.10 19.57 5.08
C ASN A 274 -14.42 18.43 6.06
N TRP A 275 -15.42 18.62 6.90
CA TRP A 275 -15.90 17.61 7.83
C TRP A 275 -17.31 17.18 7.49
N THR A 276 -17.61 15.90 7.71
CA THR A 276 -18.91 15.30 7.44
C THR A 276 -19.32 14.37 8.59
N PRO A 277 -20.60 14.38 9.00
CA PRO A 277 -21.10 13.42 9.99
C PRO A 277 -21.32 12.02 9.44
N SER A 278 -21.36 11.85 8.13
CA SER A 278 -21.80 10.63 7.45
C SER A 278 -20.67 9.71 6.98
N LEU A 279 -19.41 10.14 7.08
CA LEU A 279 -18.23 9.36 6.68
C LEU A 279 -17.22 9.26 7.84
N ASP A 280 -16.43 8.21 7.86
CA ASP A 280 -15.37 8.03 8.85
C ASP A 280 -14.19 9.01 8.68
N GLY A 281 -14.19 9.77 7.60
CA GLY A 281 -13.10 10.66 7.24
C GLY A 281 -11.99 9.94 6.47
N PHE A 282 -11.22 10.72 5.72
CA PHE A 282 -10.04 10.23 5.01
C PHE A 282 -9.00 11.33 4.87
N ILE A 283 -7.76 10.93 4.64
CA ILE A 283 -6.72 11.83 4.14
C ILE A 283 -6.02 11.18 2.95
N GLN A 284 -5.83 11.96 1.90
CA GLN A 284 -4.94 11.61 0.81
C GLN A 284 -3.85 12.67 0.73
N SER A 285 -2.61 12.24 0.81
CA SER A 285 -1.46 13.13 0.79
C SER A 285 -0.54 12.83 -0.38
N TYR A 286 0.11 13.89 -0.88
CA TYR A 286 0.93 13.84 -2.09
C TYR A 286 2.18 14.71 -1.91
N CYS A 287 3.27 14.29 -2.54
CA CYS A 287 4.46 15.12 -2.67
C CYS A 287 4.97 15.10 -4.12
N ASN A 288 5.11 16.28 -4.72
CA ASN A 288 5.50 16.44 -6.13
C ASN A 288 4.63 15.59 -7.08
N THR A 289 3.32 15.61 -6.89
CA THR A 289 2.29 14.80 -7.58
C THR A 289 2.34 13.28 -7.32
N VAL A 290 3.29 12.79 -6.54
CA VAL A 290 3.40 11.38 -6.16
C VAL A 290 2.53 11.12 -4.93
N PRO A 291 1.65 10.12 -4.94
CA PRO A 291 0.85 9.77 -3.77
C PRO A 291 1.73 9.21 -2.64
N THR A 292 1.41 9.59 -1.41
CA THR A 292 2.08 9.11 -0.20
C THR A 292 1.06 8.40 0.70
N PRO A 293 0.67 7.17 0.38
CA PRO A 293 -0.40 6.45 1.09
C PRO A 293 -0.09 6.20 2.58
N GLU A 294 1.18 6.16 2.96
CA GLU A 294 1.60 6.10 4.37
C GLU A 294 1.80 7.48 5.00
N GLY A 295 1.37 8.55 4.32
CA GLY A 295 1.47 9.92 4.78
C GLY A 295 2.88 10.46 4.81
N GLY A 296 3.25 11.11 5.89
CA GLY A 296 4.59 11.66 6.09
C GLY A 296 4.60 12.97 6.87
N THR A 297 5.75 13.66 6.79
CA THR A 297 6.01 14.89 7.55
C THR A 297 5.08 16.05 7.14
N HIS A 298 4.73 16.17 5.85
CA HIS A 298 3.78 17.18 5.34
C HIS A 298 2.37 16.98 5.90
N GLU A 299 1.90 15.73 5.97
CA GLU A 299 0.62 15.39 6.58
C GLU A 299 0.61 15.70 8.08
N ALA A 300 1.70 15.33 8.77
CA ALA A 300 1.85 15.64 10.20
C ALA A 300 1.79 17.15 10.47
N GLY A 301 2.44 17.96 9.63
CA GLY A 301 2.40 19.41 9.69
C GLY A 301 1.00 19.99 9.45
N PHE A 302 0.28 19.45 8.46
CA PHE A 302 -1.09 19.86 8.17
C PHE A 302 -2.02 19.64 9.36
N TRP A 303 -2.03 18.42 9.93
CA TRP A 303 -2.87 18.15 11.09
C TRP A 303 -2.46 18.92 12.34
N ALA A 304 -1.17 19.23 12.52
CA ALA A 304 -0.71 20.08 13.60
C ALA A 304 -1.26 21.51 13.47
N ALA A 305 -1.26 22.07 12.25
CA ALA A 305 -1.83 23.38 11.97
C ALA A 305 -3.32 23.43 12.27
N VAL A 306 -4.09 22.47 11.76
CA VAL A 306 -5.55 22.37 11.96
C VAL A 306 -5.87 22.19 13.45
N LEU A 307 -5.15 21.33 14.17
CA LEU A 307 -5.36 21.11 15.59
C LEU A 307 -5.10 22.38 16.43
N LYS A 308 -4.00 23.07 16.16
CA LYS A 308 -3.66 24.30 16.86
C LYS A 308 -4.66 25.41 16.56
N GLY A 309 -5.07 25.56 15.30
CA GLY A 309 -6.04 26.58 14.89
C GLY A 309 -7.42 26.35 15.50
N ILE A 310 -7.96 25.12 15.48
CA ILE A 310 -9.28 24.86 16.08
C ILE A 310 -9.29 25.03 17.60
N ARG A 311 -8.19 24.66 18.28
CA ARG A 311 -8.05 24.90 19.73
C ARG A 311 -7.98 26.39 20.05
N ALA A 312 -7.18 27.17 19.31
CA ALA A 312 -7.09 28.62 19.46
C ALA A 312 -8.43 29.30 19.15
N TYR A 313 -9.17 28.82 18.15
CA TYR A 313 -10.53 29.31 17.88
C TYR A 313 -11.46 29.02 19.07
N GLY A 314 -11.42 27.80 19.62
CA GLY A 314 -12.20 27.44 20.79
C GLY A 314 -11.90 28.33 22.02
N GLU A 315 -10.64 28.67 22.24
CA GLU A 315 -10.27 29.64 23.29
C GLU A 315 -10.87 31.02 23.04
N ARG A 316 -10.83 31.52 21.78
CA ARG A 316 -11.41 32.82 21.40
C ARG A 316 -12.93 32.90 21.65
N VAL A 317 -13.65 31.78 21.43
CA VAL A 317 -15.10 31.70 21.64
C VAL A 317 -15.46 31.19 23.05
N ASN A 318 -14.50 31.16 23.99
CA ASN A 318 -14.65 30.68 25.35
C ASN A 318 -15.14 29.24 25.51
N ASN A 319 -14.89 28.35 24.51
CA ASN A 319 -15.17 26.93 24.60
C ASN A 319 -14.00 26.19 25.27
N ARG A 320 -14.06 26.03 26.61
CA ARG A 320 -12.99 25.38 27.37
C ARG A 320 -12.73 23.92 27.01
N LYS A 321 -13.67 23.23 26.36
CA LYS A 321 -13.54 21.82 25.95
C LYS A 321 -12.68 21.64 24.67
N ALA A 322 -12.46 22.72 23.94
CA ALA A 322 -11.62 22.69 22.72
C ALA A 322 -10.18 22.22 22.98
N LYS A 323 -9.63 22.47 24.18
CA LYS A 323 -8.29 22.00 24.60
C LYS A 323 -8.16 20.45 24.55
N ASP A 324 -9.27 19.74 24.74
CA ASP A 324 -9.31 18.29 24.84
C ASP A 324 -9.41 17.62 23.47
N ILE A 325 -9.62 18.39 22.38
CA ILE A 325 -9.59 17.89 21.00
C ILE A 325 -8.19 17.38 20.67
N THR A 326 -8.10 16.21 20.06
CA THR A 326 -6.85 15.58 19.61
C THR A 326 -6.84 15.40 18.09
N ARG A 327 -5.72 14.96 17.53
CA ARG A 327 -5.63 14.59 16.09
C ARG A 327 -6.64 13.50 15.71
N GLU A 328 -6.88 12.55 16.58
CA GLU A 328 -7.85 11.47 16.36
C GLU A 328 -9.27 12.01 16.13
N ASP A 329 -9.67 13.02 16.92
CA ASP A 329 -10.99 13.64 16.76
C ASP A 329 -11.11 14.40 15.43
N LEU A 330 -10.02 15.00 14.93
CA LEU A 330 -9.98 15.67 13.63
C LEU A 330 -10.13 14.71 12.47
N LEU A 331 -9.52 13.53 12.57
CA LEU A 331 -9.58 12.48 11.54
C LEU A 331 -10.98 11.89 11.42
N THR A 332 -11.73 11.82 12.52
CA THR A 332 -13.10 11.32 12.51
C THR A 332 -14.00 12.30 11.76
N GLY A 333 -14.51 11.91 10.61
CA GLY A 333 -15.33 12.75 9.72
C GLY A 333 -14.54 13.83 8.98
N GLY A 334 -13.24 13.98 9.20
CA GLY A 334 -12.37 14.90 8.48
C GLY A 334 -11.93 14.32 7.14
N CYS A 335 -12.34 14.95 6.05
CA CYS A 335 -12.00 14.57 4.68
C CYS A 335 -10.98 15.58 4.13
N ALA A 336 -9.72 15.17 4.00
CA ALA A 336 -8.62 16.06 3.68
C ALA A 336 -7.80 15.59 2.49
N LEU A 337 -7.33 16.56 1.71
CA LEU A 337 -6.37 16.41 0.63
C LEU A 337 -5.21 17.36 0.88
N VAL A 338 -3.98 16.88 0.79
CA VAL A 338 -2.77 17.69 1.00
C VAL A 338 -1.75 17.37 -0.08
N SER A 339 -1.31 18.36 -0.81
CA SER A 339 -0.26 18.24 -1.83
C SER A 339 0.88 19.21 -1.52
N CYS A 340 2.09 18.69 -1.39
CA CYS A 340 3.28 19.47 -1.12
C CYS A 340 4.24 19.37 -2.33
N PHE A 341 4.75 20.52 -2.79
CA PHE A 341 5.76 20.59 -3.82
C PHE A 341 7.03 21.14 -3.17
N ILE A 342 8.06 20.31 -3.10
CA ILE A 342 9.33 20.68 -2.47
C ILE A 342 10.51 20.24 -3.35
N ARG A 343 11.61 20.98 -3.25
CA ARG A 343 12.86 20.60 -3.89
C ARG A 343 13.48 19.43 -3.13
N GLU A 344 13.97 18.42 -3.85
CA GLU A 344 14.72 17.28 -3.30
C GLU A 344 14.00 16.58 -2.11
N PRO A 345 12.75 16.09 -2.28
CA PRO A 345 12.08 15.38 -1.21
C PRO A 345 12.76 14.04 -0.89
N GLU A 346 12.85 13.73 0.38
CA GLU A 346 13.29 12.43 0.87
C GLU A 346 12.08 11.55 1.16
N PHE A 347 12.08 10.33 0.62
CA PHE A 347 11.02 9.34 0.85
C PHE A 347 11.55 8.11 1.58
N VAL A 348 10.65 7.41 2.26
CA VAL A 348 10.93 6.09 2.80
C VAL A 348 10.72 5.06 1.69
N GLY A 349 11.81 4.40 1.25
CA GLY A 349 11.77 3.34 0.24
C GLY A 349 11.61 3.83 -1.21
N GLN A 350 11.74 2.88 -2.14
CA GLN A 350 11.70 3.14 -3.59
C GLN A 350 10.29 3.48 -4.10
N THR A 351 9.25 2.95 -3.47
CA THR A 351 7.84 3.18 -3.82
C THR A 351 7.33 4.57 -3.46
N LYS A 352 8.13 5.34 -2.69
CA LYS A 352 7.81 6.72 -2.27
C LYS A 352 6.53 6.84 -1.42
N ASP A 353 6.15 5.77 -0.73
CA ASP A 353 4.88 5.70 0.00
C ASP A 353 4.78 6.69 1.17
N ARG A 354 5.91 7.19 1.67
CA ARG A 354 5.95 8.12 2.80
C ARG A 354 7.01 9.20 2.64
N LEU A 355 6.62 10.46 2.85
CA LEU A 355 7.57 11.59 2.87
C LEU A 355 8.33 11.64 4.20
N ALA A 356 9.67 11.69 4.13
CA ALA A 356 10.56 11.73 5.29
C ALA A 356 11.19 13.11 5.55
N THR A 357 11.19 14.02 4.58
CA THR A 357 11.77 15.37 4.70
C THR A 357 11.26 16.10 5.95
N VAL A 358 12.12 16.29 6.95
CA VAL A 358 11.72 16.79 8.29
C VAL A 358 11.18 18.21 8.22
N GLU A 359 11.78 19.06 7.40
CA GLU A 359 11.45 20.47 7.23
C GLU A 359 10.05 20.68 6.67
N ALA A 360 9.53 19.74 5.88
CA ALA A 360 8.20 19.80 5.29
C ALA A 360 7.10 19.93 6.36
N SER A 361 7.27 19.31 7.53
CA SER A 361 6.30 19.42 8.63
C SER A 361 6.13 20.87 9.10
N ARG A 362 7.23 21.58 9.33
CA ARG A 362 7.19 22.98 9.79
C ARG A 362 6.70 23.93 8.71
N LEU A 363 7.11 23.69 7.46
CA LEU A 363 6.71 24.54 6.33
C LEU A 363 5.20 24.44 6.11
N VAL A 364 4.65 23.23 6.09
CA VAL A 364 3.22 23.01 5.92
C VAL A 364 2.45 23.55 7.13
N GLU A 365 2.89 23.28 8.37
CA GLU A 365 2.23 23.78 9.57
C GLU A 365 2.11 25.32 9.55
N ASN A 366 3.21 26.01 9.28
CA ASN A 366 3.22 27.47 9.28
C ASN A 366 2.38 28.06 8.13
N SER A 367 2.44 27.44 6.93
CA SER A 367 1.67 27.90 5.79
C SER A 367 0.16 27.73 5.99
N VAL A 368 -0.27 26.62 6.57
CA VAL A 368 -1.69 26.30 6.73
C VAL A 368 -2.31 27.04 7.91
N ARG A 369 -1.56 27.21 9.00
CA ARG A 369 -2.11 27.74 10.28
C ARG A 369 -2.73 29.13 10.14
N ASP A 370 -2.01 30.09 9.58
CA ASP A 370 -2.49 31.46 9.48
C ASP A 370 -3.71 31.57 8.54
N HIS A 371 -3.72 30.78 7.48
CA HIS A 371 -4.88 30.67 6.57
C HIS A 371 -6.09 30.02 7.26
N PHE A 372 -5.86 29.00 8.08
CA PHE A 372 -6.94 28.34 8.81
C PHE A 372 -7.55 29.27 9.87
N ASP A 373 -6.72 30.02 10.61
CA ASP A 373 -7.20 31.01 11.57
C ASP A 373 -8.06 32.10 10.90
N ASN A 374 -7.65 32.57 9.72
CA ASN A 374 -8.41 33.54 8.93
C ASN A 374 -9.71 32.94 8.41
N TRP A 375 -9.69 31.69 7.94
CA TRP A 375 -10.88 31.00 7.47
C TRP A 375 -11.91 30.79 8.59
N LEU A 376 -11.48 30.34 9.76
CA LEU A 376 -12.34 30.21 10.96
C LEU A 376 -12.95 31.55 11.41
N ALA A 377 -12.22 32.64 11.21
CA ALA A 377 -12.72 33.99 11.54
C ALA A 377 -13.70 34.53 10.50
N SER A 378 -13.54 34.15 9.22
CA SER A 378 -14.40 34.63 8.12
C SER A 378 -15.72 33.89 8.03
N ASP A 379 -15.79 32.63 8.40
CA ASP A 379 -17.00 31.79 8.41
C ASP A 379 -17.26 31.24 9.81
N THR A 380 -17.71 32.11 10.70
CA THR A 380 -17.98 31.77 12.10
C THR A 380 -19.08 30.73 12.28
N LYS A 381 -20.01 30.60 11.32
CA LYS A 381 -21.09 29.60 11.34
C LYS A 381 -20.50 28.19 11.14
N SER A 382 -19.75 27.99 10.07
CA SER A 382 -19.09 26.71 9.80
C SER A 382 -18.04 26.39 10.87
N ALA A 383 -17.26 27.38 11.31
CA ALA A 383 -16.26 27.22 12.37
C ALA A 383 -16.90 26.76 13.69
N GLY A 384 -18.04 27.34 14.06
CA GLY A 384 -18.80 26.92 15.26
C GLY A 384 -19.31 25.49 15.13
N ALA A 385 -19.93 25.13 13.99
CA ALA A 385 -20.46 23.80 13.75
C ALA A 385 -19.35 22.71 13.77
N ILE A 386 -18.19 23.01 13.17
CA ILE A 386 -17.01 22.11 13.21
C ILE A 386 -16.48 21.99 14.63
N LEU A 387 -16.34 23.10 15.36
CA LEU A 387 -15.87 23.06 16.74
C LEU A 387 -16.79 22.22 17.63
N ASP A 388 -18.10 22.41 17.53
CA ASP A 388 -19.08 21.64 18.31
C ASP A 388 -19.04 20.16 17.98
N PHE A 389 -18.92 19.82 16.70
CA PHE A 389 -18.72 18.45 16.25
C PHE A 389 -17.46 17.82 16.86
N LEU A 390 -16.31 18.51 16.77
CA LEU A 390 -15.04 18.00 17.28
C LEU A 390 -15.02 17.90 18.80
N VAL A 391 -15.66 18.83 19.51
CA VAL A 391 -15.85 18.75 20.97
C VAL A 391 -16.68 17.53 21.33
N LEU A 392 -17.78 17.27 20.61
CA LEU A 392 -18.60 16.09 20.82
C LEU A 392 -17.78 14.79 20.63
N ARG A 393 -16.95 14.72 19.59
CA ARG A 393 -16.04 13.58 19.36
C ARG A 393 -15.02 13.40 20.48
N ALA A 394 -14.41 14.49 20.94
CA ALA A 394 -13.49 14.46 22.07
C ALA A 394 -14.18 13.98 23.37
N GLU A 395 -15.41 14.42 23.63
CA GLU A 395 -16.20 13.95 24.77
C GLU A 395 -16.56 12.46 24.66
N GLU A 396 -16.97 12.00 23.48
CA GLU A 396 -17.24 10.58 23.21
C GLU A 396 -16.00 9.72 23.42
N ARG A 397 -14.85 10.15 22.90
CA ARG A 397 -13.56 9.49 23.10
C ARG A 397 -13.18 9.41 24.59
N MET A 398 -13.31 10.53 25.32
CA MET A 398 -13.02 10.57 26.75
C MET A 398 -14.00 9.69 27.54
N ARG A 399 -15.31 9.74 27.22
CA ARG A 399 -16.31 8.87 27.83
C ARG A 399 -15.99 7.39 27.60
N ARG A 400 -15.68 6.99 26.36
CA ARG A 400 -15.27 5.61 26.02
C ARG A 400 -14.02 5.21 26.82
N ARG A 401 -13.06 6.13 26.98
CA ARG A 401 -11.85 5.88 27.78
C ARG A 401 -12.17 5.70 29.26
N GLN A 402 -13.04 6.53 29.83
CA GLN A 402 -13.50 6.39 31.21
C GLN A 402 -14.32 5.12 31.45
N GLU A 403 -15.23 4.79 30.52
CA GLU A 403 -15.99 3.54 30.57
C GLU A 403 -15.05 2.32 30.52
N LYS A 404 -13.98 2.38 29.69
CA LYS A 404 -12.93 1.35 29.65
C LYS A 404 -12.15 1.25 30.96
N GLU A 405 -11.77 2.36 31.56
CA GLU A 405 -11.09 2.37 32.85
C GLU A 405 -11.98 1.84 33.97
N THR A 406 -13.26 2.17 33.92
CA THR A 406 -14.25 1.67 34.88
C THR A 406 -14.56 0.20 34.65
N GLN A 407 -14.68 -0.23 33.39
CA GLN A 407 -14.84 -1.64 33.03
C GLN A 407 -13.59 -2.46 33.34
N ARG A 408 -12.37 -1.93 33.12
CA ARG A 408 -11.13 -2.61 33.55
C ARG A 408 -11.07 -2.81 35.05
N LYS A 409 -11.56 -1.85 35.85
CA LYS A 409 -11.65 -1.97 37.29
C LYS A 409 -12.77 -2.93 37.74
N SER A 410 -13.85 -3.08 36.97
CA SER A 410 -14.96 -4.00 37.25
C SER A 410 -14.82 -5.35 36.53
N ALA A 411 -14.15 -5.43 35.39
CA ALA A 411 -13.94 -6.64 34.60
C ALA A 411 -12.95 -7.61 35.24
N THR A 412 -12.06 -7.14 36.12
CA THR A 412 -11.28 -8.04 36.99
C THR A 412 -12.18 -8.84 37.95
N LYS A 413 -13.47 -8.54 38.05
CA LYS A 413 -14.41 -9.24 38.95
C LYS A 413 -15.47 -10.11 38.27
N LYS A 414 -15.75 -10.02 36.96
CA LYS A 414 -16.91 -10.72 36.33
C LYS A 414 -16.82 -11.10 34.85
N LEU A 415 -15.68 -11.18 34.19
CA LEU A 415 -15.62 -11.83 32.86
C LEU A 415 -15.56 -13.35 33.07
N ARG A 416 -16.64 -14.05 32.68
CA ARG A 416 -16.56 -15.48 32.37
C ARG A 416 -15.84 -15.60 31.02
N LEU A 417 -14.53 -15.75 31.06
CA LEU A 417 -13.76 -16.10 29.88
C LEU A 417 -14.16 -17.50 29.39
N PRO A 418 -14.12 -17.77 28.08
CA PRO A 418 -14.42 -19.10 27.56
C PRO A 418 -13.55 -20.15 28.26
N GLY A 419 -14.16 -21.24 28.72
CA GLY A 419 -13.45 -22.28 29.49
C GLY A 419 -12.29 -22.94 28.72
N LYS A 420 -12.31 -22.82 27.37
CA LYS A 420 -11.26 -23.31 26.47
C LYS A 420 -10.09 -22.31 26.27
N LEU A 421 -10.25 -21.04 26.62
CA LEU A 421 -9.20 -20.05 26.50
C LEU A 421 -8.08 -20.33 27.53
N THR A 422 -6.86 -20.47 27.05
CA THR A 422 -5.66 -20.49 27.89
C THR A 422 -5.01 -19.10 27.82
N ASP A 423 -5.35 -18.24 28.77
CA ASP A 423 -4.96 -16.83 28.76
C ASP A 423 -3.47 -16.61 29.16
N CYS A 424 -2.92 -15.46 28.82
CA CYS A 424 -1.60 -15.00 29.25
C CYS A 424 -1.70 -14.23 30.59
N THR A 425 -0.56 -14.06 31.28
CA THR A 425 -0.51 -13.40 32.59
C THR A 425 -0.29 -11.90 32.54
N ALA A 426 0.00 -11.35 31.34
CA ALA A 426 0.23 -9.92 31.15
C ALA A 426 -1.01 -9.09 31.53
N LYS A 427 -0.77 -7.96 32.20
CA LYS A 427 -1.83 -7.04 32.64
C LYS A 427 -2.13 -5.95 31.62
N SER A 428 -1.23 -5.71 30.68
CA SER A 428 -1.40 -4.74 29.60
C SER A 428 -1.61 -5.46 28.27
N ARG A 429 -2.28 -4.80 27.30
CA ARG A 429 -2.47 -5.31 25.95
C ARG A 429 -1.17 -5.34 25.15
N GLU A 430 -0.28 -4.39 25.38
CA GLU A 430 0.93 -4.17 24.59
C GLU A 430 1.83 -5.41 24.57
N GLY A 431 2.19 -5.86 23.37
CA GLY A 431 3.04 -7.03 23.16
C GLY A 431 2.37 -8.38 23.45
N THR A 432 1.06 -8.41 23.74
CA THR A 432 0.32 -9.67 23.94
C THR A 432 -0.22 -10.23 22.64
N GLU A 433 -0.34 -11.56 22.56
CA GLU A 433 -0.72 -12.28 21.36
C GLU A 433 -1.78 -13.33 21.68
N LEU A 434 -2.84 -13.40 20.86
CA LEU A 434 -3.81 -14.50 20.90
C LEU A 434 -3.59 -15.39 19.69
N PHE A 435 -3.25 -16.65 19.92
CA PHE A 435 -3.21 -17.69 18.88
C PHE A 435 -4.56 -18.39 18.81
N ILE A 436 -5.19 -18.34 17.66
CA ILE A 436 -6.40 -19.09 17.34
C ILE A 436 -5.95 -20.37 16.65
N VAL A 437 -6.21 -21.54 17.26
CA VAL A 437 -5.71 -22.83 16.77
C VAL A 437 -6.84 -23.77 16.42
N GLU A 438 -6.59 -24.66 15.47
CA GLU A 438 -7.53 -25.70 15.07
C GLU A 438 -7.49 -26.90 16.04
N GLY A 439 -8.63 -27.17 16.68
CA GLY A 439 -8.84 -28.35 17.51
C GLY A 439 -8.06 -28.40 18.83
N ASP A 440 -8.45 -29.35 19.65
CA ASP A 440 -7.85 -29.54 20.99
C ASP A 440 -6.45 -30.20 20.90
N SER A 441 -6.15 -30.94 19.82
CA SER A 441 -4.88 -31.63 19.64
C SER A 441 -3.73 -30.64 19.38
N ALA A 442 -3.90 -29.72 18.41
CA ALA A 442 -2.97 -28.63 18.18
C ALA A 442 -2.89 -27.69 19.39
N GLY A 443 -4.02 -27.48 20.08
CA GLY A 443 -4.09 -26.75 21.33
C GLY A 443 -3.21 -27.33 22.44
N GLY A 444 -3.02 -28.64 22.51
CA GLY A 444 -2.16 -29.31 23.48
C GLY A 444 -0.67 -28.97 23.28
N SER A 445 -0.14 -29.16 22.08
CA SER A 445 1.25 -28.84 21.71
C SER A 445 1.52 -27.33 21.86
N ALA A 446 0.61 -26.48 21.36
CA ALA A 446 0.73 -25.03 21.45
C ALA A 446 0.71 -24.51 22.89
N LYS A 447 -0.06 -25.16 23.79
CA LYS A 447 -0.10 -24.84 25.23
C LYS A 447 1.25 -25.07 25.90
N GLY A 448 1.99 -26.11 25.45
CA GLY A 448 3.34 -26.40 25.91
C GLY A 448 4.40 -25.47 25.32
N ALA A 449 4.16 -24.99 24.09
CA ALA A 449 5.10 -24.17 23.32
C ALA A 449 5.06 -22.68 23.68
N ARG A 450 3.89 -22.15 24.10
CA ARG A 450 3.66 -20.71 24.28
C ARG A 450 4.49 -20.09 25.40
N ASN A 451 4.78 -18.80 25.27
CA ASN A 451 5.20 -17.98 26.38
C ASN A 451 3.97 -17.60 27.23
N ARG A 452 3.94 -18.09 28.49
CA ARG A 452 2.79 -17.86 29.40
C ARG A 452 2.60 -16.40 29.79
N GLU A 453 3.62 -15.59 29.67
CA GLU A 453 3.56 -14.19 30.05
C GLU A 453 2.71 -13.38 29.08
N ASN A 454 2.95 -13.51 27.78
CA ASN A 454 2.36 -12.65 26.76
C ASN A 454 1.61 -13.39 25.64
N GLN A 455 1.56 -14.72 25.63
CA GLN A 455 0.87 -15.49 24.61
C GLN A 455 -0.33 -16.26 25.20
N ALA A 456 -1.50 -15.99 24.65
CA ALA A 456 -2.76 -16.69 24.92
C ALA A 456 -3.11 -17.65 23.77
N LEU A 457 -3.94 -18.64 24.06
CA LEU A 457 -4.34 -19.68 23.12
C LEU A 457 -5.85 -19.93 23.18
N LEU A 458 -6.52 -19.93 22.03
CA LEU A 458 -7.93 -20.25 21.88
C LEU A 458 -8.08 -21.39 20.86
N PRO A 459 -8.36 -22.64 21.29
CA PRO A 459 -8.67 -23.71 20.35
C PRO A 459 -10.12 -23.58 19.86
N LEU A 460 -10.31 -23.75 18.53
CA LEU A 460 -11.63 -23.80 17.88
C LEU A 460 -12.06 -25.25 17.69
N LYS A 461 -13.31 -25.57 17.98
CA LYS A 461 -13.88 -26.89 17.72
C LYS A 461 -14.49 -26.97 16.32
N GLY A 462 -13.60 -27.23 15.33
CA GLY A 462 -14.00 -27.37 13.94
C GLY A 462 -14.18 -26.03 13.20
N LYS A 463 -14.85 -26.09 12.05
CA LYS A 463 -15.05 -24.94 11.16
C LYS A 463 -16.06 -23.96 11.77
N ILE A 464 -15.71 -22.68 11.84
CA ILE A 464 -16.63 -21.64 12.25
C ILE A 464 -17.72 -21.43 11.18
N LEU A 465 -18.84 -20.84 11.60
CA LEU A 465 -19.93 -20.50 10.69
C LEU A 465 -19.47 -19.48 9.64
N ASN A 466 -19.77 -19.73 8.35
CA ASN A 466 -19.57 -18.72 7.31
C ASN A 466 -20.54 -17.55 7.51
N VAL A 467 -19.99 -16.40 7.87
CA VAL A 467 -20.78 -15.22 8.25
C VAL A 467 -21.53 -14.57 7.09
N LEU A 468 -21.02 -14.67 5.85
CA LEU A 468 -21.72 -14.18 4.65
C LEU A 468 -22.95 -15.02 4.31
N GLY A 469 -22.90 -16.31 4.66
CA GLY A 469 -24.01 -17.23 4.47
C GLY A 469 -25.08 -17.20 5.56
N ALA A 470 -24.83 -16.59 6.71
CA ALA A 470 -25.68 -16.70 7.90
C ALA A 470 -26.58 -15.47 8.10
N ALA A 471 -27.79 -15.69 8.63
CA ALA A 471 -28.62 -14.61 9.13
C ALA A 471 -28.04 -14.06 10.45
N SER A 472 -28.16 -12.75 10.69
CA SER A 472 -27.60 -12.06 11.86
C SER A 472 -27.98 -12.72 13.20
N ASN A 473 -29.16 -13.31 13.30
CA ASN A 473 -29.60 -14.02 14.51
C ASN A 473 -28.80 -15.31 14.78
N LYS A 474 -28.25 -15.97 13.74
CA LYS A 474 -27.44 -17.17 13.87
C LYS A 474 -26.00 -16.87 14.28
N LEU A 475 -25.49 -15.69 13.98
CA LEU A 475 -24.14 -15.28 14.38
C LEU A 475 -24.01 -15.16 15.91
N GLY A 476 -24.99 -14.52 16.55
CA GLY A 476 -24.99 -14.33 18.01
C GLY A 476 -25.25 -15.62 18.82
N SER A 477 -25.80 -16.66 18.18
CA SER A 477 -26.05 -17.95 18.82
C SER A 477 -24.97 -19.00 18.56
N ASN A 478 -23.97 -18.70 17.72
CA ASN A 478 -22.86 -19.62 17.45
C ASN A 478 -21.83 -19.56 18.58
N THR A 479 -21.62 -20.69 19.25
CA THR A 479 -20.74 -20.80 20.42
C THR A 479 -19.29 -20.43 20.09
N GLU A 480 -18.75 -20.86 18.93
CA GLU A 480 -17.37 -20.60 18.56
C GLU A 480 -17.12 -19.11 18.29
N ILE A 481 -18.10 -18.45 17.65
CA ILE A 481 -18.04 -16.99 17.39
C ILE A 481 -18.20 -16.22 18.71
N SER A 482 -19.11 -16.65 19.59
CA SER A 482 -19.29 -16.04 20.92
C SER A 482 -18.01 -16.15 21.76
N ASP A 483 -17.43 -17.36 21.83
CA ASP A 483 -16.18 -17.62 22.54
C ASP A 483 -15.01 -16.78 21.99
N LEU A 484 -14.96 -16.61 20.67
CA LEU A 484 -13.94 -15.78 20.01
C LEU A 484 -14.10 -14.30 20.40
N CYS A 485 -15.32 -13.76 20.36
CA CYS A 485 -15.61 -12.39 20.78
C CYS A 485 -15.31 -12.17 22.26
N GLU A 486 -15.70 -13.12 23.12
CA GLU A 486 -15.43 -13.06 24.57
C GLU A 486 -13.91 -13.13 24.84
N ALA A 487 -13.18 -14.01 24.15
CA ALA A 487 -11.72 -14.10 24.27
C ALA A 487 -11.04 -12.80 23.84
N LEU A 488 -11.48 -12.22 22.73
CA LEU A 488 -10.98 -10.93 22.24
C LEU A 488 -11.40 -9.74 23.09
N GLY A 489 -12.49 -9.86 23.87
CA GLY A 489 -13.02 -8.78 24.70
C GLY A 489 -13.84 -7.74 23.93
N VAL A 490 -14.34 -8.07 22.73
CA VAL A 490 -15.00 -7.14 21.81
C VAL A 490 -16.36 -7.65 21.35
N SER A 491 -17.19 -6.72 20.86
CA SER A 491 -18.46 -7.02 20.19
C SER A 491 -18.26 -7.09 18.66
N MET A 492 -19.23 -7.64 17.92
CA MET A 492 -19.23 -7.74 16.45
C MET A 492 -19.94 -6.56 15.77
N GLY A 493 -19.65 -6.36 14.47
CA GLY A 493 -20.36 -5.45 13.58
C GLY A 493 -20.21 -4.00 14.00
N THR A 494 -21.28 -3.22 13.95
CA THR A 494 -21.27 -1.79 14.28
C THR A 494 -20.87 -1.46 15.73
N LYS A 495 -20.88 -2.46 16.61
CA LYS A 495 -20.46 -2.32 18.02
C LYS A 495 -18.99 -2.68 18.23
N PHE A 496 -18.29 -3.12 17.20
CA PHE A 496 -16.87 -3.44 17.29
C PHE A 496 -16.05 -2.19 17.55
N ASN A 497 -15.12 -2.27 18.49
CA ASN A 497 -14.15 -1.23 18.74
C ASN A 497 -12.79 -1.88 18.98
N VAL A 498 -11.84 -1.56 18.14
CA VAL A 498 -10.48 -2.11 18.15
C VAL A 498 -9.71 -1.81 19.44
N ASP A 499 -10.03 -0.69 20.07
CA ASP A 499 -9.40 -0.33 21.34
C ASP A 499 -9.80 -1.23 22.51
N ASP A 500 -10.91 -1.94 22.40
CA ASP A 500 -11.38 -2.86 23.45
C ASP A 500 -10.69 -4.24 23.37
N LEU A 501 -9.88 -4.47 22.32
CA LEU A 501 -9.14 -5.70 22.16
C LEU A 501 -8.26 -5.99 23.37
N ARG A 502 -8.32 -7.24 23.83
CA ARG A 502 -7.51 -7.73 24.95
C ARG A 502 -6.07 -8.03 24.56
N TYR A 503 -5.83 -8.29 23.28
CA TYR A 503 -4.50 -8.66 22.75
C TYR A 503 -4.05 -7.69 21.67
N ASP A 504 -2.74 -7.50 21.58
CA ASP A 504 -2.11 -6.65 20.57
C ASP A 504 -2.09 -7.30 19.19
N LYS A 505 -1.82 -8.62 19.14
CA LYS A 505 -1.85 -9.39 17.90
C LYS A 505 -2.79 -10.57 18.01
N ILE A 506 -3.57 -10.77 16.96
CA ILE A 506 -4.41 -11.94 16.75
C ILE A 506 -3.78 -12.77 15.64
N ILE A 507 -3.42 -14.01 15.94
CA ILE A 507 -2.66 -14.87 15.05
C ILE A 507 -3.48 -16.11 14.75
N ILE A 508 -3.89 -16.29 13.50
CA ILE A 508 -4.54 -17.50 13.01
C ILE A 508 -3.47 -18.54 12.77
N MET A 509 -3.59 -19.69 13.40
CA MET A 509 -2.64 -20.79 13.31
C MET A 509 -3.40 -22.09 13.07
N THR A 510 -3.57 -22.45 11.81
CA THR A 510 -4.27 -23.63 11.32
C THR A 510 -3.29 -24.64 10.73
N ASP A 511 -3.77 -25.87 10.54
CA ASP A 511 -3.02 -26.93 9.90
C ASP A 511 -2.69 -26.56 8.43
N ALA A 512 -1.59 -27.09 7.89
CA ALA A 512 -1.15 -26.83 6.52
C ALA A 512 -1.83 -27.80 5.53
N ASP A 513 -3.14 -27.99 5.68
CA ASP A 513 -3.97 -28.80 4.80
C ASP A 513 -5.20 -28.02 4.29
N VAL A 514 -6.03 -28.66 3.44
CA VAL A 514 -7.20 -28.03 2.83
C VAL A 514 -8.23 -27.59 3.88
N ASP A 515 -8.36 -28.32 4.97
CA ASP A 515 -9.30 -27.99 6.04
C ASP A 515 -8.83 -26.79 6.86
N GLY A 516 -7.54 -26.74 7.19
CA GLY A 516 -6.92 -25.60 7.86
C GLY A 516 -6.95 -24.34 7.01
N ALA A 517 -6.70 -24.44 5.71
CA ALA A 517 -6.84 -23.31 4.76
C ALA A 517 -8.30 -22.80 4.71
N HIS A 518 -9.28 -23.70 4.76
CA HIS A 518 -10.69 -23.33 4.82
C HIS A 518 -11.05 -22.64 6.14
N ILE A 519 -10.55 -23.12 7.28
CA ILE A 519 -10.77 -22.48 8.59
C ILE A 519 -10.14 -21.07 8.61
N ALA A 520 -8.93 -20.93 8.10
CA ALA A 520 -8.28 -19.63 7.97
C ALA A 520 -9.11 -18.67 7.10
N SER A 521 -9.63 -19.14 5.96
CA SER A 521 -10.49 -18.34 5.08
C SER A 521 -11.80 -17.91 5.75
N LEU A 522 -12.43 -18.80 6.54
CA LEU A 522 -13.62 -18.46 7.31
C LEU A 522 -13.33 -17.42 8.40
N LEU A 523 -12.20 -17.55 9.10
CA LEU A 523 -11.76 -16.58 10.11
C LEU A 523 -11.44 -15.22 9.48
N MET A 524 -10.71 -15.20 8.38
CA MET A 524 -10.42 -13.95 7.64
C MET A 524 -11.72 -13.28 7.17
N THR A 525 -12.67 -14.05 6.63
CA THR A 525 -13.99 -13.54 6.23
C THR A 525 -14.76 -12.98 7.44
N PHE A 526 -14.69 -13.63 8.58
CA PHE A 526 -15.30 -13.14 9.82
C PHE A 526 -14.68 -11.81 10.27
N PHE A 527 -13.36 -11.73 10.36
CA PHE A 527 -12.69 -10.50 10.76
C PHE A 527 -12.92 -9.38 9.76
N PHE A 528 -12.86 -9.66 8.46
CA PHE A 528 -13.12 -8.68 7.41
C PHE A 528 -14.54 -8.09 7.50
N THR A 529 -15.55 -8.94 7.68
CA THR A 529 -16.96 -8.49 7.65
C THR A 529 -17.44 -7.91 8.98
N GLN A 530 -16.93 -8.42 10.11
CA GLN A 530 -17.45 -8.08 11.44
C GLN A 530 -16.48 -7.21 12.27
N MET A 531 -15.21 -7.16 11.93
CA MET A 531 -14.16 -6.50 12.69
C MET A 531 -13.08 -5.88 11.78
N ARG A 532 -13.50 -5.28 10.66
CA ARG A 532 -12.58 -4.70 9.64
C ARG A 532 -11.48 -3.80 10.24
N PRO A 533 -11.76 -2.89 11.21
CA PRO A 533 -10.72 -2.04 11.80
C PRO A 533 -9.57 -2.83 12.47
N LEU A 534 -9.77 -4.09 12.83
CA LEU A 534 -8.73 -4.96 13.35
C LEU A 534 -7.67 -5.27 12.27
N ILE A 535 -8.11 -5.42 11.02
CA ILE A 535 -7.22 -5.64 9.87
C ILE A 535 -6.55 -4.32 9.49
N ASP A 536 -7.33 -3.24 9.34
CA ASP A 536 -6.85 -1.93 8.92
C ASP A 536 -5.76 -1.38 9.86
N GLN A 537 -5.85 -1.65 11.16
CA GLN A 537 -4.85 -1.26 12.16
C GLN A 537 -3.71 -2.28 12.33
N GLY A 538 -3.76 -3.39 11.59
CA GLY A 538 -2.66 -4.36 11.51
C GLY A 538 -2.53 -5.28 12.71
N HIS A 539 -3.63 -5.66 13.32
CA HIS A 539 -3.66 -6.60 14.45
C HIS A 539 -3.82 -8.06 14.04
N LEU A 540 -4.18 -8.37 12.77
CA LEU A 540 -4.44 -9.72 12.28
C LEU A 540 -3.23 -10.30 11.53
N TYR A 541 -2.86 -11.53 11.89
CA TYR A 541 -1.73 -12.25 11.30
C TYR A 541 -2.08 -13.71 11.01
N LEU A 542 -1.40 -14.29 10.01
CA LEU A 542 -1.37 -15.73 9.77
C LEU A 542 -0.02 -16.28 10.23
N ALA A 543 -0.02 -17.38 10.94
CA ALA A 543 1.20 -18.12 11.26
C ALA A 543 1.64 -18.97 10.06
N CYS A 544 2.94 -19.11 9.87
CA CYS A 544 3.55 -19.92 8.82
C CYS A 544 4.35 -21.06 9.44
N PRO A 545 3.72 -22.15 9.88
CA PRO A 545 4.44 -23.33 10.33
C PRO A 545 5.23 -23.97 9.17
N PRO A 546 6.36 -24.64 9.42
CA PRO A 546 7.09 -25.36 8.38
C PRO A 546 6.35 -26.63 7.97
N LEU A 547 6.52 -27.03 6.69
CA LEU A 547 5.99 -28.30 6.19
C LEU A 547 6.87 -29.50 6.52
N TYR A 548 8.18 -29.30 6.66
CA TYR A 548 9.12 -30.39 6.89
C TYR A 548 10.13 -30.06 7.99
N ARG A 549 10.52 -31.11 8.72
CA ARG A 549 11.70 -31.15 9.55
C ARG A 549 12.73 -32.10 8.93
N LEU A 550 13.90 -31.56 8.60
CA LEU A 550 15.04 -32.33 8.12
C LEU A 550 16.00 -32.55 9.28
N THR A 551 16.42 -33.80 9.52
CA THR A 551 17.33 -34.14 10.60
C THR A 551 18.52 -34.91 10.03
N GLN A 552 19.75 -34.47 10.34
CA GLN A 552 20.97 -35.16 9.98
C GLN A 552 21.92 -35.20 11.18
N GLY A 553 21.93 -36.32 11.89
CA GLY A 553 22.65 -36.46 13.15
C GLY A 553 22.08 -35.52 14.23
N ALA A 554 22.89 -34.62 14.75
CA ALA A 554 22.45 -33.63 15.75
C ALA A 554 21.85 -32.35 15.15
N LYS A 555 21.90 -32.15 13.82
CA LYS A 555 21.42 -30.96 13.14
C LYS A 555 19.96 -31.11 12.74
N ARG A 556 19.17 -30.09 13.01
CA ARG A 556 17.78 -29.97 12.60
C ARG A 556 17.61 -28.70 11.77
N LEU A 557 16.82 -28.79 10.71
CA LEU A 557 16.41 -27.67 9.88
C LEU A 557 14.93 -27.81 9.57
N TYR A 558 14.21 -26.69 9.60
CA TYR A 558 12.81 -26.63 9.21
C TYR A 558 12.69 -25.90 7.86
N VAL A 559 11.91 -26.47 6.96
CA VAL A 559 11.71 -25.93 5.62
C VAL A 559 10.22 -25.79 5.29
N SER A 560 9.89 -24.78 4.52
CA SER A 560 8.51 -24.33 4.33
C SER A 560 7.83 -24.94 3.09
N ASN A 561 8.62 -25.52 2.15
CA ASN A 561 8.09 -26.06 0.89
C ASN A 561 8.99 -27.18 0.34
N ASP A 562 8.50 -27.85 -0.71
CA ASP A 562 9.20 -28.96 -1.36
C ASP A 562 10.49 -28.50 -2.04
N ALA A 563 10.51 -27.32 -2.65
CA ALA A 563 11.69 -26.79 -3.33
C ALA A 563 12.86 -26.57 -2.33
N GLU A 564 12.58 -25.98 -1.18
CA GLU A 564 13.59 -25.86 -0.09
C GLU A 564 14.06 -27.23 0.40
N LYS A 565 13.15 -28.19 0.55
CA LYS A 565 13.48 -29.56 0.96
C LYS A 565 14.46 -30.20 -0.02
N GLU A 566 14.20 -30.13 -1.31
CA GLU A 566 15.07 -30.72 -2.35
C GLU A 566 16.46 -30.09 -2.33
N ILE A 567 16.57 -28.78 -2.23
CA ILE A 567 17.85 -28.07 -2.12
C ILE A 567 18.68 -28.60 -0.95
N TYR A 568 18.07 -28.79 0.22
CA TYR A 568 18.79 -29.29 1.39
C TYR A 568 19.02 -30.81 1.38
N MET A 569 18.18 -31.57 0.67
CA MET A 569 18.43 -33.00 0.43
C MET A 569 19.66 -33.20 -0.44
N GLU A 570 19.89 -32.33 -1.44
CA GLU A 570 21.07 -32.37 -2.30
C GLU A 570 22.34 -31.85 -1.58
N LYS A 571 22.24 -30.69 -0.93
CA LYS A 571 23.38 -30.00 -0.29
C LYS A 571 23.81 -30.65 1.04
N GLY A 572 22.90 -31.38 1.68
CA GLY A 572 23.09 -31.88 3.05
C GLY A 572 23.00 -30.78 4.11
N LEU A 573 22.82 -31.18 5.37
CA LEU A 573 22.80 -30.26 6.52
C LEU A 573 24.19 -30.12 7.18
N GLY A 574 25.22 -30.76 6.62
CA GLY A 574 26.56 -30.81 7.18
C GLY A 574 26.63 -31.63 8.50
N GLY A 575 25.69 -32.55 8.71
CA GLY A 575 25.69 -33.56 9.77
C GLY A 575 26.24 -34.90 9.26
N LYS A 576 26.45 -35.85 10.19
CA LYS A 576 26.83 -37.21 9.82
C LYS A 576 25.58 -38.08 9.61
N GLY A 577 25.59 -38.91 8.59
CA GLY A 577 24.52 -39.88 8.28
C GLY A 577 23.50 -39.39 7.25
N LYS A 578 22.50 -40.23 7.00
CA LYS A 578 21.41 -39.95 6.08
C LYS A 578 20.48 -38.84 6.65
N ILE A 579 19.92 -38.01 5.78
CA ILE A 579 18.90 -37.04 6.16
C ILE A 579 17.60 -37.80 6.40
N ASP A 580 17.03 -37.62 7.58
CA ASP A 580 15.68 -38.06 7.90
C ASP A 580 14.72 -36.90 7.67
N VAL A 581 13.65 -37.18 6.94
CA VAL A 581 12.63 -36.18 6.53
C VAL A 581 11.33 -36.50 7.23
N GLN A 582 10.87 -35.60 8.07
CA GLN A 582 9.54 -35.68 8.66
C GLN A 582 8.65 -34.59 8.01
N ARG A 583 7.54 -34.99 7.39
CA ARG A 583 6.50 -34.08 6.92
C ARG A 583 5.50 -33.86 8.06
N PHE A 584 5.14 -32.61 8.32
CA PHE A 584 4.08 -32.24 9.22
C PHE A 584 2.79 -32.06 8.42
N LYS A 585 1.79 -32.91 8.62
CA LYS A 585 0.47 -32.78 8.00
C LYS A 585 -0.41 -31.79 8.77
N GLY A 586 -0.13 -31.62 10.07
CA GLY A 586 -0.83 -30.68 10.92
C GLY A 586 0.00 -30.31 12.15
N LEU A 587 -0.45 -29.26 12.85
CA LEU A 587 0.18 -28.73 14.08
C LEU A 587 0.20 -29.75 15.22
N GLY A 588 -0.74 -30.71 15.22
CA GLY A 588 -0.79 -31.79 16.20
C GLY A 588 0.34 -32.81 16.07
N GLU A 589 1.02 -32.86 14.92
CA GLU A 589 2.19 -33.73 14.70
C GLU A 589 3.51 -33.06 15.12
N MET A 590 3.49 -31.77 15.39
CA MET A 590 4.64 -31.02 15.91
C MET A 590 4.73 -31.16 17.42
N ASP A 591 5.90 -31.47 17.92
CA ASP A 591 6.14 -31.38 19.35
C ASP A 591 6.16 -29.93 19.84
N ALA A 592 5.99 -29.70 21.13
CA ALA A 592 5.96 -28.36 21.71
C ALA A 592 7.25 -27.58 21.47
N LYS A 593 8.38 -28.25 21.30
CA LYS A 593 9.66 -27.61 21.02
C LYS A 593 9.75 -27.16 19.58
N ASP A 594 9.34 -28.00 18.62
CA ASP A 594 9.29 -27.67 17.20
C ASP A 594 8.37 -26.47 16.97
N LEU A 595 7.17 -26.52 17.56
CA LEU A 595 6.18 -25.46 17.43
C LEU A 595 6.66 -24.14 18.06
N LYS A 596 7.36 -24.21 19.19
CA LYS A 596 7.96 -23.04 19.82
C LYS A 596 9.01 -22.40 18.91
N GLU A 597 9.99 -23.20 18.45
CA GLU A 597 11.13 -22.70 17.68
C GLU A 597 10.77 -22.17 16.30
N THR A 598 9.69 -22.66 15.68
CA THR A 598 9.31 -22.33 14.31
C THR A 598 8.17 -21.32 14.18
N THR A 599 7.19 -21.38 15.12
CA THR A 599 5.90 -20.71 14.91
C THR A 599 5.53 -19.74 16.04
N MET A 600 5.97 -20.00 17.29
CA MET A 600 5.53 -19.18 18.42
C MET A 600 6.60 -18.20 18.94
N ASP A 601 7.90 -18.51 18.83
CA ASP A 601 8.95 -17.61 19.30
C ASP A 601 9.07 -16.39 18.38
N PRO A 602 8.85 -15.15 18.88
CA PRO A 602 8.96 -13.92 18.09
C PRO A 602 10.29 -13.73 17.36
N LYS A 603 11.37 -14.39 17.82
CA LYS A 603 12.71 -14.24 17.25
C LYS A 603 12.94 -15.09 16.00
N THR A 604 12.21 -16.19 15.86
CA THR A 604 12.48 -17.20 14.82
C THR A 604 11.30 -17.46 13.91
N ARG A 605 10.08 -17.15 14.34
CA ARG A 605 8.86 -17.39 13.58
C ARG A 605 8.71 -16.45 12.38
N LYS A 606 7.93 -16.91 11.41
CA LYS A 606 7.40 -16.07 10.31
C LYS A 606 5.92 -15.85 10.52
N LEU A 607 5.46 -14.61 10.39
CA LEU A 607 4.06 -14.22 10.39
C LEU A 607 3.76 -13.44 9.11
N ILE A 608 2.61 -13.72 8.50
CA ILE A 608 2.06 -12.91 7.41
C ILE A 608 1.04 -11.96 8.03
N ARG A 609 1.25 -10.68 7.89
CA ARG A 609 0.26 -9.67 8.29
C ARG A 609 -0.85 -9.65 7.25
N VAL A 610 -2.09 -9.75 7.71
CA VAL A 610 -3.25 -9.60 6.83
C VAL A 610 -3.50 -8.12 6.61
N THR A 611 -3.49 -7.71 5.36
CA THR A 611 -3.75 -6.33 4.93
C THR A 611 -4.83 -6.33 3.86
N ILE A 612 -5.54 -5.22 3.77
CA ILE A 612 -6.50 -4.96 2.69
C ILE A 612 -5.81 -3.97 1.77
N ASP A 613 -5.48 -4.42 0.57
CA ASP A 613 -4.89 -3.62 -0.49
C ASP A 613 -5.96 -3.46 -1.57
N GLU A 614 -6.77 -2.41 -1.45
CA GLU A 614 -7.83 -2.10 -2.38
C GLU A 614 -7.39 -0.94 -3.27
N ASP A 615 -7.31 -1.20 -4.57
CA ASP A 615 -7.16 -0.14 -5.56
C ASP A 615 -8.47 0.66 -5.72
N GLU A 616 -9.63 -0.03 -5.53
CA GLU A 616 -10.96 0.57 -5.53
C GLU A 616 -11.73 0.21 -4.26
N PRO A 617 -12.48 1.16 -3.67
CA PRO A 617 -13.33 0.86 -2.53
C PRO A 617 -14.35 -0.23 -2.88
N GLY A 618 -14.27 -1.36 -2.17
CA GLY A 618 -15.18 -2.49 -2.36
C GLY A 618 -14.64 -3.66 -3.16
N GLU A 619 -13.47 -3.55 -3.80
CA GLU A 619 -12.88 -4.66 -4.58
C GLU A 619 -12.68 -5.92 -3.73
N THR A 620 -12.12 -5.76 -2.53
CA THR A 620 -11.98 -6.89 -1.59
C THR A 620 -13.32 -7.44 -1.14
N SER A 621 -14.32 -6.57 -0.93
CA SER A 621 -15.68 -7.00 -0.57
C SER A 621 -16.31 -7.84 -1.66
N ASP A 622 -16.16 -7.43 -2.92
CA ASP A 622 -16.68 -8.16 -4.08
C ASP A 622 -15.98 -9.51 -4.24
N LEU A 623 -14.66 -9.55 -4.05
CA LEU A 623 -13.90 -10.79 -4.09
C LEU A 623 -14.32 -11.76 -2.97
N VAL A 624 -14.46 -11.24 -1.75
CA VAL A 624 -14.93 -12.03 -0.60
C VAL A 624 -16.35 -12.53 -0.83
N GLU A 625 -17.27 -11.74 -1.39
CA GLU A 625 -18.63 -12.18 -1.75
C GLU A 625 -18.60 -13.25 -2.86
N ARG A 626 -17.76 -13.11 -3.89
CA ARG A 626 -17.59 -14.11 -4.95
C ARG A 626 -17.10 -15.46 -4.40
N LEU A 627 -16.12 -15.45 -3.50
CA LEU A 627 -15.50 -16.66 -2.97
C LEU A 627 -16.28 -17.29 -1.82
N MET A 628 -16.81 -16.49 -0.91
CA MET A 628 -17.40 -16.95 0.35
C MET A 628 -18.92 -16.72 0.43
N GLY A 629 -19.51 -16.00 -0.53
CA GLY A 629 -20.94 -15.71 -0.58
C GLY A 629 -21.83 -16.91 -0.85
N LYS A 630 -23.15 -16.69 -0.81
CA LYS A 630 -24.17 -17.74 -0.95
C LYS A 630 -24.33 -18.29 -2.37
N LYS A 631 -23.91 -17.53 -3.39
CA LYS A 631 -24.11 -17.88 -4.80
C LYS A 631 -22.95 -18.76 -5.29
N PRO A 632 -23.16 -20.08 -5.47
CA PRO A 632 -22.09 -20.98 -5.91
C PRO A 632 -21.61 -20.68 -7.35
N GLU A 633 -22.48 -20.03 -8.17
CA GLU A 633 -22.17 -19.67 -9.56
C GLU A 633 -21.00 -18.69 -9.64
N LEU A 634 -20.94 -17.71 -8.73
CA LEU A 634 -19.87 -16.73 -8.70
C LEU A 634 -18.52 -17.37 -8.37
N ARG A 635 -18.52 -18.35 -7.46
CA ARG A 635 -17.34 -19.12 -7.10
C ARG A 635 -16.88 -20.02 -8.24
N PHE A 636 -17.83 -20.68 -8.90
CA PHE A 636 -17.56 -21.51 -10.06
C PHE A 636 -16.95 -20.70 -11.20
N GLN A 637 -17.50 -19.51 -11.48
CA GLN A 637 -16.96 -18.59 -12.47
C GLN A 637 -15.53 -18.18 -12.11
N TYR A 638 -15.26 -17.80 -10.86
CA TYR A 638 -13.91 -17.43 -10.39
C TYR A 638 -12.93 -18.60 -10.57
N ILE A 639 -13.33 -19.83 -10.23
CA ILE A 639 -12.51 -21.03 -10.42
C ILE A 639 -12.21 -21.23 -11.93
N GLN A 640 -13.19 -21.09 -12.82
CA GLN A 640 -12.98 -21.21 -14.26
C GLN A 640 -12.02 -20.15 -14.82
N GLU A 641 -12.18 -18.90 -14.38
CA GLU A 641 -11.32 -17.78 -14.79
C GLU A 641 -9.86 -18.02 -14.38
N ASN A 642 -9.61 -18.66 -13.24
CA ASN A 642 -8.30 -18.84 -12.64
C ASN A 642 -7.72 -20.27 -12.77
N ALA A 643 -8.50 -21.26 -13.22
CA ALA A 643 -8.09 -22.67 -13.31
C ALA A 643 -6.82 -22.89 -14.14
N ARG A 644 -6.59 -22.07 -15.16
CA ARG A 644 -5.41 -22.14 -16.02
C ARG A 644 -4.10 -21.68 -15.36
N PHE A 645 -4.17 -21.05 -14.19
CA PHE A 645 -3.00 -20.56 -13.45
C PHE A 645 -2.61 -21.48 -12.29
N VAL A 646 -3.34 -22.56 -12.09
CA VAL A 646 -3.05 -23.55 -11.05
C VAL A 646 -2.08 -24.57 -11.64
N GLU A 647 -0.82 -24.52 -11.22
CA GLU A 647 0.25 -25.44 -11.66
C GLU A 647 0.19 -26.79 -10.93
N GLU A 648 -0.24 -26.82 -9.67
CA GLU A 648 -0.41 -28.03 -8.87
C GLU A 648 -1.67 -27.95 -8.03
N LEU A 649 -2.47 -29.03 -8.02
CA LEU A 649 -3.57 -29.25 -7.07
C LEU A 649 -3.05 -30.16 -5.97
N ASP A 650 -2.97 -29.67 -4.75
CA ASP A 650 -2.75 -30.50 -3.56
C ASP A 650 -4.08 -31.20 -3.25
N LEU A 651 -4.21 -32.47 -3.77
CA LEU A 651 -5.39 -33.32 -3.64
C LEU A 651 -5.26 -34.23 -2.41
#